data_20d1d6429043b5bfcea923b6f218953c
#
_entry.id   20d1d6429043b5bfcea923b6f218953c
#
_cell.length_a   1.000
_cell.length_b   1.000
_cell.length_c   1.000
_cell.angle_alpha   90.00
_cell.angle_beta   90.00
_cell.angle_gamma   90.00
#
_symmetry.space_group_name_H-M   'P 1'
#
loop_
_entity.id
_entity.type
_entity.pdbx_description
1 polymer ?
#
loop_
_entity_poly.entity_id
_entity_poly.type
_entity_poly.pdbx_seq_one_letter_code
_entity_poly.pdbx_strand_id
1 'polypeptide(L)'
;MSINSSSEYVERINAILSEKDNADIYILNDKLTLSVFAALEKNLRNVKRIYFIIRDQHYLPHAEEVAREFEINPNETLFNEYDIIEKNELTHFAKAKAMYDFIKKNVEVRRIKPPANVGVNILIVDNEFMISGTTSLELSDIRPERTINFNSVVNEEMDKSQIIAARTEFERIWCADNLTVEYKDVLLKSLSFVYKEHCPEFAYYFTLNELFGNKIDEGVERFECDNNDFKDSKVWNMLFDFQREAVRYAIDKINKYNGCIIADSVGLGKTFEALAVMKYFSDKQDNILVLTPAKLYNNWDSYRDNDYSDNPLCDDNIKYKVLCHTDLSRYEGISRSGFDLARFDWSRFDLIVIDESHNFRNRVEKEESETRYQRLLDTVIKRRTRTKVLLLSATPVNNDLTDLKNQISLITADRDDAYEKFGIPSIAQTLRKASGVFNAWSKDTHSLKSSLYDLLPKDFFNLLELLTISRSRKHITNYYASGDVTKFPAKLPVTTFTPDIDSAGVLLGFKDTLAILEELLLAVYTPMQFIKSEYREMYIEKYQTIHKGKAIFTQAARENTTKILHMFNLFKRLESSVYSFDETLRKLAERIDNCINLLESNSDIVATDVYDEENDTALDYKLDIKVVHLKIPEFLQALYFDKQIIDSLRIQTADILNNGRDKKLSVLRTIINEKIQTTPYNSGNKKILIFSAFADTASYLYSKLSGELLENGMYTAMVSGKDKPKTTLKLKRFDFNKILTCFSPISKGITNMPANEQITVLIGTDCISEGQNLQDCDYVINYPVTLIQRFGRIDRIGSKNTQIKLVNFFPAMDLNEFLGLEARVKKKMVQSNITSSGGEDILSPELNDLRFRSKQMEKLKNEVVDIDEATDTISLTDLNMNQYLYELAQYIKKNPEIPEVPRGIYSIACANEIG
;
A
#
# COMPACT_ATOMS: atom_id res chain seq x y z
N MET A 1 -15.11 -36.73 54.07
CA MET A 1 -15.02 -37.52 52.81
C MET A 1 -14.10 -36.75 51.89
N SER A 2 -13.06 -37.34 51.34
CA SER A 2 -12.23 -36.66 50.37
C SER A 2 -12.80 -36.84 48.97
N ILE A 3 -13.26 -35.81 48.35
CA ILE A 3 -13.77 -35.78 46.96
C ILE A 3 -12.55 -35.50 46.07
N ASN A 4 -12.28 -36.41 45.14
CA ASN A 4 -11.02 -36.40 44.37
C ASN A 4 -11.20 -35.89 42.91
N SER A 5 -12.43 -35.65 42.46
CA SER A 5 -12.71 -35.14 41.12
C SER A 5 -13.92 -34.20 41.10
N SER A 6 -14.04 -33.38 40.07
CA SER A 6 -15.17 -32.47 39.82
C SER A 6 -16.45 -33.29 39.58
N SER A 7 -16.37 -34.47 38.96
CA SER A 7 -17.50 -35.35 38.73
C SER A 7 -18.04 -35.90 40.04
N GLU A 8 -17.18 -36.40 40.95
CA GLU A 8 -17.57 -36.85 42.29
C GLU A 8 -18.22 -35.73 43.09
N TYR A 9 -17.73 -34.47 42.91
CA TYR A 9 -18.32 -33.32 43.58
C TYR A 9 -19.76 -33.07 43.12
N VAL A 10 -19.98 -33.07 41.79
CA VAL A 10 -21.32 -32.90 41.20
C VAL A 10 -22.24 -34.05 41.54
N GLU A 11 -21.77 -35.31 41.54
CA GLU A 11 -22.54 -36.49 41.97
C GLU A 11 -22.94 -36.40 43.44
N ARG A 12 -22.07 -35.90 44.31
CA ARG A 12 -22.37 -35.72 45.73
C ARG A 12 -23.46 -34.66 45.94
N ILE A 13 -23.34 -33.51 45.23
CA ILE A 13 -24.43 -32.47 45.27
C ILE A 13 -25.75 -33.08 44.78
N ASN A 14 -25.71 -33.87 43.73
CA ASN A 14 -26.89 -34.49 43.15
C ASN A 14 -27.58 -35.45 44.10
N ALA A 15 -26.80 -36.23 44.83
CA ALA A 15 -27.30 -37.15 45.89
C ALA A 15 -28.00 -36.37 47.01
N ILE A 16 -27.38 -35.27 47.47
CA ILE A 16 -27.98 -34.42 48.52
C ILE A 16 -29.27 -33.77 48.07
N LEU A 17 -29.31 -33.23 46.87
CA LEU A 17 -30.49 -32.58 46.30
C LEU A 17 -31.63 -33.58 46.04
N SER A 18 -31.31 -34.83 45.77
CA SER A 18 -32.32 -35.88 45.56
C SER A 18 -33.12 -36.24 46.84
N GLU A 19 -32.55 -35.97 48.04
CA GLU A 19 -33.19 -36.20 49.33
C GLU A 19 -33.97 -35.02 49.87
N LYS A 20 -33.94 -33.88 49.14
CA LYS A 20 -34.56 -32.61 49.59
C LYS A 20 -35.67 -32.16 48.67
N ASP A 21 -36.73 -31.70 49.26
CA ASP A 21 -37.83 -31.04 48.57
C ASP A 21 -37.97 -29.60 49.06
N ASN A 22 -38.08 -28.63 48.12
CA ASN A 22 -38.37 -27.24 48.39
C ASN A 22 -37.26 -26.52 49.22
N ALA A 23 -35.96 -26.87 48.96
CA ALA A 23 -34.79 -26.33 49.65
C ALA A 23 -34.39 -24.95 49.12
N ASP A 24 -33.84 -24.09 50.03
CA ASP A 24 -33.12 -22.88 49.66
C ASP A 24 -31.61 -23.19 49.58
N ILE A 25 -30.94 -22.82 48.45
CA ILE A 25 -29.56 -23.10 48.23
C ILE A 25 -28.78 -21.80 48.18
N TYR A 26 -27.62 -21.75 48.82
CA TYR A 26 -26.68 -20.60 48.84
C TYR A 26 -25.35 -21.06 48.23
N ILE A 27 -24.96 -20.42 47.12
CA ILE A 27 -23.77 -20.77 46.37
C ILE A 27 -22.85 -19.56 46.34
N LEU A 28 -21.61 -19.73 46.77
CA LEU A 28 -20.51 -18.79 46.50
C LEU A 28 -19.48 -19.57 45.76
N ASN A 29 -19.34 -19.28 44.45
CA ASN A 29 -18.46 -20.01 43.55
C ASN A 29 -18.06 -19.11 42.37
N ASP A 30 -17.00 -19.44 41.68
CA ASP A 30 -16.55 -18.76 40.49
C ASP A 30 -17.29 -19.22 39.21
N LYS A 31 -17.77 -20.49 39.24
CA LYS A 31 -18.42 -21.13 38.08
C LYS A 31 -19.72 -21.80 38.43
N LEU A 32 -20.63 -21.80 37.47
CA LEU A 32 -21.80 -22.64 37.37
C LEU A 32 -22.01 -22.97 35.90
N THR A 33 -21.33 -24.02 35.43
CA THR A 33 -21.28 -24.32 34.00
C THR A 33 -22.56 -24.99 33.49
N LEU A 34 -22.78 -24.86 32.16
CA LEU A 34 -23.94 -25.45 31.50
C LEU A 34 -24.01 -26.96 31.66
N SER A 35 -22.85 -27.64 31.62
CA SER A 35 -22.74 -29.08 31.83
C SER A 35 -23.08 -29.50 33.25
N VAL A 36 -22.67 -28.76 34.28
CA VAL A 36 -23.04 -29.01 35.66
C VAL A 36 -24.54 -28.79 35.87
N PHE A 37 -25.08 -27.69 35.32
CA PHE A 37 -26.54 -27.49 35.38
C PHE A 37 -27.31 -28.65 34.75
N ALA A 38 -26.90 -29.14 33.59
CA ALA A 38 -27.52 -30.26 32.91
C ALA A 38 -27.44 -31.55 33.74
N ALA A 39 -26.33 -31.80 34.46
CA ALA A 39 -26.17 -32.94 35.35
C ALA A 39 -27.07 -32.87 36.59
N LEU A 40 -27.35 -31.64 37.07
CA LEU A 40 -28.18 -31.41 38.26
C LEU A 40 -29.67 -31.14 37.94
N GLU A 41 -30.03 -30.84 36.71
CA GLU A 41 -31.32 -30.32 36.25
C GLU A 41 -32.51 -31.05 36.85
N LYS A 42 -32.46 -32.37 36.90
CA LYS A 42 -33.54 -33.21 37.39
C LYS A 42 -33.87 -32.92 38.85
N ASN A 43 -32.87 -32.72 39.70
CA ASN A 43 -33.04 -32.51 41.15
C ASN A 43 -33.15 -31.00 41.47
N LEU A 44 -32.64 -30.12 40.63
CA LEU A 44 -32.82 -28.69 40.76
C LEU A 44 -34.27 -28.25 40.57
N ARG A 45 -35.13 -29.05 39.94
CA ARG A 45 -36.56 -28.74 39.78
C ARG A 45 -37.31 -28.72 41.12
N ASN A 46 -36.77 -29.38 42.15
CA ASN A 46 -37.34 -29.43 43.49
C ASN A 46 -36.82 -28.33 44.41
N VAL A 47 -35.93 -27.45 43.89
CA VAL A 47 -35.32 -26.35 44.65
C VAL A 47 -36.26 -25.15 44.63
N LYS A 48 -36.42 -24.46 45.75
CA LYS A 48 -37.26 -23.29 45.90
C LYS A 48 -36.59 -22.04 45.36
N ARG A 49 -35.39 -21.78 45.84
CA ARG A 49 -34.58 -20.63 45.42
C ARG A 49 -33.08 -20.94 45.50
N ILE A 50 -32.33 -20.32 44.61
CA ILE A 50 -30.87 -20.35 44.65
C ILE A 50 -30.35 -18.89 44.73
N TYR A 51 -29.50 -18.65 45.70
CA TYR A 51 -28.75 -17.41 45.88
C TYR A 51 -27.31 -17.67 45.47
N PHE A 52 -26.90 -17.10 44.36
CA PHE A 52 -25.58 -17.33 43.77
C PHE A 52 -24.74 -16.05 43.81
N ILE A 53 -23.61 -16.11 44.53
CA ILE A 53 -22.58 -15.08 44.51
C ILE A 53 -21.42 -15.57 43.67
N ILE A 54 -21.11 -14.84 42.59
CA ILE A 54 -19.96 -15.06 41.72
C ILE A 54 -18.75 -14.39 42.35
N ARG A 55 -17.66 -15.17 42.57
CA ARG A 55 -16.37 -14.68 43.04
C ARG A 55 -15.36 -14.60 41.89
N ASP A 56 -14.34 -13.77 42.03
CA ASP A 56 -13.23 -13.70 41.10
C ASP A 56 -12.15 -14.70 41.46
N GLN A 57 -11.54 -15.35 40.42
CA GLN A 57 -10.43 -16.30 40.62
C GLN A 57 -9.06 -15.59 40.71
N HIS A 58 -8.91 -14.39 40.18
CA HIS A 58 -7.62 -13.72 40.03
C HIS A 58 -7.34 -12.74 41.16
N TYR A 59 -6.58 -13.19 42.17
CA TYR A 59 -5.99 -12.32 43.18
C TYR A 59 -4.63 -11.82 42.71
N LEU A 60 -4.52 -10.53 42.37
CA LEU A 60 -3.23 -9.85 42.11
C LEU A 60 -2.91 -8.96 43.33
N PRO A 61 -1.93 -9.37 44.21
CA PRO A 61 -1.69 -8.70 45.49
C PRO A 61 -0.98 -7.34 45.41
N HIS A 62 -0.58 -6.81 44.30
CA HIS A 62 0.12 -5.52 44.20
C HIS A 62 -0.13 -4.81 42.87
N ALA A 63 -1.32 -4.26 42.69
CA ALA A 63 -1.59 -3.36 41.57
C ALA A 63 -2.32 -2.10 42.03
N GLU A 64 -1.64 -1.27 42.83
CA GLU A 64 -2.10 0.09 43.12
C GLU A 64 -1.98 1.05 41.91
N GLU A 65 -1.36 0.65 40.81
CA GLU A 65 -1.10 1.48 39.64
C GLU A 65 -1.85 1.11 38.36
N VAL A 66 -2.65 0.06 38.34
CA VAL A 66 -3.45 -0.30 37.14
C VAL A 66 -4.89 -0.49 37.55
N ALA A 67 -5.59 0.62 37.72
CA ALA A 67 -7.06 0.65 37.77
C ALA A 67 -7.64 0.32 36.39
N ARG A 68 -7.42 -0.89 35.92
CA ARG A 68 -8.25 -1.48 34.88
C ARG A 68 -9.30 -2.29 35.59
N GLU A 69 -10.55 -1.96 35.39
CA GLU A 69 -11.67 -2.79 35.75
C GLU A 69 -11.50 -4.12 34.99
N PHE A 70 -11.04 -5.16 35.68
CA PHE A 70 -11.12 -6.52 35.18
C PHE A 70 -12.60 -6.92 35.24
N GLU A 71 -13.31 -6.74 34.15
CA GLU A 71 -14.64 -7.29 34.01
C GLU A 71 -14.53 -8.80 33.89
N ILE A 72 -15.14 -9.53 34.81
CA ILE A 72 -15.28 -10.99 34.65
C ILE A 72 -16.16 -11.20 33.42
N ASN A 73 -15.60 -11.92 32.45
CA ASN A 73 -16.39 -12.33 31.30
C ASN A 73 -17.47 -13.34 31.77
N PRO A 74 -18.78 -13.04 31.63
CA PRO A 74 -19.86 -13.94 32.05
C PRO A 74 -19.75 -15.33 31.43
N ASN A 75 -19.05 -15.43 30.28
CA ASN A 75 -18.82 -16.68 29.60
C ASN A 75 -17.89 -17.62 30.39
N GLU A 76 -16.93 -17.11 31.15
CA GLU A 76 -16.04 -17.91 31.99
C GLU A 76 -16.76 -18.54 33.17
N THR A 77 -17.87 -17.93 33.64
CA THR A 77 -18.74 -18.47 34.67
C THR A 77 -19.63 -19.59 34.14
N LEU A 78 -20.11 -19.47 32.89
CA LEU A 78 -21.15 -20.36 32.32
C LEU A 78 -20.56 -21.50 31.47
N PHE A 79 -19.40 -21.31 30.87
CA PHE A 79 -18.81 -22.24 29.91
C PHE A 79 -17.34 -22.51 30.21
N ASN A 80 -16.96 -23.78 30.18
CA ASN A 80 -15.57 -24.23 30.18
C ASN A 80 -15.20 -24.86 28.81
N GLU A 81 -13.99 -25.39 28.65
CA GLU A 81 -13.58 -26.06 27.42
C GLU A 81 -14.48 -27.23 27.02
N TYR A 82 -15.03 -27.97 28.01
CA TYR A 82 -15.93 -29.06 27.78
C TYR A 82 -17.24 -28.56 27.18
N ASP A 83 -17.83 -27.52 27.77
CA ASP A 83 -19.08 -26.94 27.29
C ASP A 83 -18.93 -26.38 25.88
N ILE A 84 -17.75 -25.84 25.53
CA ILE A 84 -17.46 -25.36 24.17
C ILE A 84 -17.44 -26.53 23.16
N ILE A 85 -16.84 -27.68 23.53
CA ILE A 85 -16.81 -28.85 22.65
C ILE A 85 -18.22 -29.39 22.41
N GLU A 86 -19.00 -29.59 23.45
CA GLU A 86 -20.40 -30.01 23.31
C GLU A 86 -21.28 -28.99 22.57
N LYS A 87 -21.03 -27.69 22.79
CA LYS A 87 -21.72 -26.62 22.06
C LYS A 87 -21.46 -26.70 20.55
N ASN A 88 -20.24 -27.02 20.14
CA ASN A 88 -19.88 -27.17 18.73
C ASN A 88 -20.61 -28.35 18.05
N GLU A 89 -21.15 -29.28 18.81
CA GLU A 89 -22.03 -30.34 18.32
C GLU A 89 -23.51 -29.92 18.20
N LEU A 90 -23.82 -28.66 18.53
CA LEU A 90 -25.18 -28.07 18.53
C LEU A 90 -26.20 -28.81 19.43
N THR A 91 -25.72 -29.64 20.38
CA THR A 91 -26.56 -30.41 21.30
C THR A 91 -27.03 -29.59 22.52
N HIS A 92 -26.37 -28.46 22.77
CA HIS A 92 -26.60 -27.63 23.94
C HIS A 92 -27.77 -26.64 23.86
N PHE A 93 -28.38 -26.47 22.70
CA PHE A 93 -29.49 -25.53 22.51
C PHE A 93 -30.62 -25.72 23.55
N ALA A 94 -31.10 -26.93 23.72
CA ALA A 94 -32.15 -27.23 24.66
C ALA A 94 -31.71 -27.06 26.13
N LYS A 95 -30.47 -27.45 26.44
CA LYS A 95 -29.88 -27.31 27.79
C LYS A 95 -29.72 -25.82 28.15
N ALA A 96 -29.19 -24.99 27.25
CA ALA A 96 -29.03 -23.55 27.45
C ALA A 96 -30.37 -22.85 27.67
N LYS A 97 -31.39 -23.22 26.91
CA LYS A 97 -32.74 -22.70 27.09
C LYS A 97 -33.35 -23.12 28.44
N ALA A 98 -33.19 -24.38 28.82
CA ALA A 98 -33.64 -24.87 30.13
C ALA A 98 -32.93 -24.13 31.28
N MET A 99 -31.62 -23.92 31.18
CA MET A 99 -30.85 -23.17 32.17
C MET A 99 -31.29 -21.70 32.22
N TYR A 100 -31.51 -21.07 31.08
CA TYR A 100 -32.01 -19.71 31.00
C TYR A 100 -33.38 -19.56 31.72
N ASP A 101 -34.33 -20.45 31.42
CA ASP A 101 -35.67 -20.42 32.03
C ASP A 101 -35.60 -20.70 33.53
N PHE A 102 -34.73 -21.60 33.96
CA PHE A 102 -34.50 -21.90 35.37
C PHE A 102 -33.86 -20.75 36.12
N ILE A 103 -32.77 -20.16 35.61
CA ILE A 103 -32.12 -19.00 36.24
C ILE A 103 -33.08 -17.82 36.33
N LYS A 104 -33.85 -17.56 35.28
CA LYS A 104 -34.83 -16.47 35.26
C LYS A 104 -35.87 -16.61 36.39
N LYS A 105 -36.30 -17.84 36.68
CA LYS A 105 -37.40 -18.10 37.63
C LYS A 105 -36.92 -18.35 39.06
N ASN A 106 -35.80 -19.09 39.23
CA ASN A 106 -35.45 -19.68 40.53
C ASN A 106 -34.12 -19.18 41.11
N VAL A 107 -33.28 -18.46 40.34
CA VAL A 107 -31.95 -18.06 40.78
C VAL A 107 -31.84 -16.55 40.86
N GLU A 108 -31.32 -16.08 42.00
CA GLU A 108 -30.87 -14.69 42.15
C GLU A 108 -29.34 -14.69 42.09
N VAL A 109 -28.74 -13.75 41.35
CA VAL A 109 -27.29 -13.76 41.08
C VAL A 109 -26.72 -12.40 41.44
N ARG A 110 -25.67 -12.42 42.26
CA ARG A 110 -24.83 -11.26 42.54
C ARG A 110 -23.38 -11.55 42.29
N ARG A 111 -22.57 -10.55 41.98
CA ARG A 111 -21.13 -10.65 41.77
C ARG A 111 -20.41 -9.82 42.83
N ILE A 112 -19.27 -10.31 43.33
CA ILE A 112 -18.37 -9.57 44.23
C ILE A 112 -17.71 -8.41 43.46
N LYS A 113 -17.73 -7.22 44.03
CA LYS A 113 -17.01 -6.06 43.46
C LYS A 113 -15.52 -6.08 43.81
N PRO A 114 -14.64 -5.87 42.86
CA PRO A 114 -13.21 -5.62 43.16
C PRO A 114 -13.05 -4.40 44.10
N PRO A 115 -12.10 -4.36 45.03
CA PRO A 115 -11.05 -5.33 45.30
C PRO A 115 -11.42 -6.42 46.34
N ALA A 116 -12.69 -6.53 46.71
CA ALA A 116 -13.11 -7.59 47.63
C ALA A 116 -12.96 -8.96 46.96
N ASN A 117 -12.44 -9.94 47.70
CA ASN A 117 -12.30 -11.31 47.23
C ASN A 117 -12.58 -12.29 48.40
N VAL A 118 -13.04 -13.49 48.02
CA VAL A 118 -13.30 -14.61 48.98
C VAL A 118 -12.53 -15.83 48.44
N GLY A 119 -11.66 -16.41 49.25
CA GLY A 119 -10.72 -17.47 48.83
C GLY A 119 -11.31 -18.90 48.80
N VAL A 120 -12.60 -19.07 49.13
CA VAL A 120 -13.19 -20.42 49.29
C VAL A 120 -14.52 -20.45 48.55
N ASN A 121 -14.77 -21.58 47.90
CA ASN A 121 -16.08 -21.90 47.30
C ASN A 121 -16.98 -22.53 48.41
N ILE A 122 -18.24 -22.14 48.47
CA ILE A 122 -19.21 -22.59 49.48
C ILE A 122 -20.50 -22.96 48.78
N LEU A 123 -21.07 -24.08 49.17
CA LEU A 123 -22.45 -24.47 48.84
C LEU A 123 -23.17 -24.88 50.13
N ILE A 124 -24.28 -24.22 50.43
CA ILE A 124 -25.12 -24.48 51.60
C ILE A 124 -26.52 -24.88 51.13
N VAL A 125 -27.06 -26.01 51.67
CA VAL A 125 -28.41 -26.45 51.42
C VAL A 125 -29.19 -26.32 52.74
N ASP A 126 -30.14 -25.42 52.77
CA ASP A 126 -30.88 -24.99 53.96
C ASP A 126 -29.95 -24.60 55.12
N ASN A 127 -30.20 -25.18 56.34
CA ASN A 127 -29.28 -25.07 57.47
C ASN A 127 -28.78 -26.45 57.93
N GLU A 128 -28.71 -27.41 57.00
CA GLU A 128 -28.49 -28.82 57.37
C GLU A 128 -27.25 -29.41 56.72
N PHE A 129 -26.79 -28.80 55.64
CA PHE A 129 -25.63 -29.30 54.90
C PHE A 129 -24.81 -28.14 54.30
N MET A 130 -23.49 -28.24 54.38
CA MET A 130 -22.55 -27.33 53.77
C MET A 130 -21.38 -28.07 53.16
N ILE A 131 -20.99 -27.70 51.97
CA ILE A 131 -19.71 -28.05 51.34
C ILE A 131 -18.90 -26.78 51.17
N SER A 132 -17.62 -26.85 51.58
CA SER A 132 -16.65 -25.77 51.40
C SER A 132 -15.35 -26.32 50.84
N GLY A 133 -14.69 -25.53 49.97
CA GLY A 133 -13.39 -25.98 49.36
C GLY A 133 -12.95 -25.03 48.28
N THR A 134 -11.99 -25.52 47.47
CA THR A 134 -11.44 -24.76 46.36
C THR A 134 -12.00 -25.21 45.01
N THR A 135 -12.85 -26.24 44.98
CA THR A 135 -13.37 -26.84 43.74
C THR A 135 -14.50 -26.01 43.13
N SER A 136 -14.35 -25.67 41.85
CA SER A 136 -15.36 -24.96 41.05
C SER A 136 -16.49 -25.88 40.60
N LEU A 137 -17.69 -25.31 40.38
CA LEU A 137 -18.84 -26.02 39.81
C LEU A 137 -18.72 -26.15 38.31
N GLU A 138 -17.79 -27.03 37.88
CA GLU A 138 -17.52 -27.33 36.49
C GLU A 138 -17.21 -28.83 36.29
N LEU A 139 -17.50 -29.38 35.11
CA LEU A 139 -17.06 -30.71 34.72
C LEU A 139 -15.79 -30.58 33.91
N SER A 140 -14.64 -31.08 34.43
CA SER A 140 -13.31 -30.89 33.84
C SER A 140 -12.60 -32.18 33.39
N ASP A 141 -13.25 -33.34 33.49
CA ASP A 141 -12.60 -34.64 33.41
C ASP A 141 -12.35 -35.20 32.01
N ILE A 142 -12.27 -34.34 30.97
CA ILE A 142 -12.15 -34.82 29.59
C ILE A 142 -10.75 -35.26 29.19
N ARG A 143 -9.69 -34.77 29.89
CA ARG A 143 -8.30 -35.15 29.62
C ARG A 143 -7.51 -35.29 30.90
N PRO A 144 -7.51 -36.50 31.53
CA PRO A 144 -6.75 -36.74 32.74
C PRO A 144 -5.24 -36.57 32.57
N GLU A 145 -4.72 -36.62 31.36
CA GLU A 145 -3.27 -36.53 31.06
C GLU A 145 -2.69 -35.09 31.16
N ARG A 146 -3.51 -34.05 31.24
CA ARG A 146 -3.06 -32.66 31.28
C ARG A 146 -3.36 -31.90 32.57
N THR A 147 -4.13 -32.46 33.47
CA THR A 147 -4.47 -31.84 34.77
C THR A 147 -3.57 -32.38 35.87
N ILE A 148 -2.67 -31.54 36.38
CA ILE A 148 -2.03 -31.77 37.67
C ILE A 148 -3.06 -31.43 38.74
N ASN A 149 -3.83 -32.42 39.16
CA ASN A 149 -4.76 -32.27 40.27
C ASN A 149 -3.98 -32.24 41.58
N PHE A 150 -3.69 -31.05 42.08
CA PHE A 150 -3.46 -30.89 43.52
C PHE A 150 -4.79 -31.17 44.19
N ASN A 151 -4.85 -32.12 45.10
CA ASN A 151 -6.04 -32.53 45.87
C ASN A 151 -6.90 -31.34 46.24
N SER A 152 -8.03 -31.19 45.57
CA SER A 152 -9.04 -30.24 45.95
C SER A 152 -9.60 -30.67 47.28
N VAL A 153 -9.27 -29.96 48.34
CA VAL A 153 -9.79 -30.24 49.68
C VAL A 153 -11.24 -29.76 49.71
N VAL A 154 -12.15 -30.66 49.71
CA VAL A 154 -13.59 -30.37 49.88
C VAL A 154 -13.95 -30.89 51.28
N ASN A 155 -14.43 -29.97 52.10
CA ASN A 155 -14.88 -30.29 53.46
C ASN A 155 -16.42 -30.30 53.48
N GLU A 156 -16.95 -31.41 53.93
CA GLU A 156 -18.38 -31.55 54.29
C GLU A 156 -18.58 -31.20 55.76
N GLU A 157 -19.53 -30.28 56.05
CA GLU A 157 -19.86 -29.90 57.43
C GLU A 157 -21.32 -30.19 57.70
N MET A 158 -21.60 -30.82 58.80
CA MET A 158 -22.97 -31.17 59.28
C MET A 158 -23.29 -30.53 60.61
N ASP A 159 -22.35 -29.82 61.26
CA ASP A 159 -22.64 -29.10 62.49
C ASP A 159 -23.51 -27.86 62.18
N LYS A 160 -24.74 -27.88 62.64
CA LYS A 160 -25.70 -26.82 62.43
C LYS A 160 -25.23 -25.44 62.86
N SER A 161 -24.39 -25.35 63.89
CA SER A 161 -23.89 -24.08 64.38
C SER A 161 -22.91 -23.43 63.40
N GLN A 162 -22.06 -24.22 62.78
CA GLN A 162 -21.10 -23.76 61.75
C GLN A 162 -21.82 -23.43 60.44
N ILE A 163 -22.79 -24.21 60.05
CA ILE A 163 -23.62 -23.95 58.85
C ILE A 163 -24.40 -22.66 58.97
N ILE A 164 -25.02 -22.40 60.13
CA ILE A 164 -25.75 -21.16 60.41
C ILE A 164 -24.80 -19.96 60.42
N ALA A 165 -23.59 -20.12 60.98
CA ALA A 165 -22.58 -19.06 60.96
C ALA A 165 -22.12 -18.72 59.52
N ALA A 166 -21.86 -19.73 58.70
CA ALA A 166 -21.47 -19.56 57.31
C ALA A 166 -22.59 -18.92 56.47
N ARG A 167 -23.81 -19.33 56.70
CA ARG A 167 -25.02 -18.74 56.07
C ARG A 167 -25.19 -17.27 56.46
N THR A 168 -25.02 -16.94 57.71
CA THR A 168 -25.14 -15.55 58.21
C THR A 168 -24.09 -14.66 57.52
N GLU A 169 -22.88 -15.15 57.35
CA GLU A 169 -21.84 -14.45 56.65
C GLU A 169 -22.14 -14.29 55.14
N PHE A 170 -22.67 -15.34 54.51
CA PHE A 170 -23.15 -15.27 53.14
C PHE A 170 -24.23 -14.20 52.96
N GLU A 171 -25.22 -14.17 53.84
CA GLU A 171 -26.30 -13.18 53.82
C GLU A 171 -25.78 -11.74 54.07
N ARG A 172 -24.77 -11.60 54.95
CA ARG A 172 -24.09 -10.31 55.17
C ARG A 172 -23.43 -9.83 53.88
N ILE A 173 -22.71 -10.68 53.17
CA ILE A 173 -22.10 -10.35 51.88
C ILE A 173 -23.14 -10.06 50.81
N TRP A 174 -24.21 -10.86 50.77
CA TRP A 174 -25.33 -10.70 49.85
C TRP A 174 -26.01 -9.36 49.95
N CYS A 175 -26.31 -8.91 51.18
CA CYS A 175 -27.02 -7.67 51.44
C CYS A 175 -26.14 -6.41 51.37
N ALA A 176 -24.83 -6.57 51.20
CA ALA A 176 -23.89 -5.45 51.21
C ALA A 176 -23.67 -4.89 49.78
N ASP A 177 -24.41 -3.84 49.41
CA ASP A 177 -24.30 -3.20 48.06
C ASP A 177 -22.92 -2.59 47.77
N ASN A 178 -22.11 -2.35 48.78
CA ASN A 178 -20.72 -1.96 48.63
C ASN A 178 -19.79 -3.16 48.26
N LEU A 179 -20.20 -4.41 48.56
CA LEU A 179 -19.40 -5.61 48.28
C LEU A 179 -19.92 -6.37 47.05
N THR A 180 -21.18 -6.28 46.72
CA THR A 180 -21.79 -7.05 45.62
C THR A 180 -22.59 -6.18 44.67
N VAL A 181 -22.82 -6.66 43.45
CA VAL A 181 -23.68 -6.04 42.43
C VAL A 181 -24.58 -7.10 41.81
N GLU A 182 -25.77 -6.71 41.42
CA GLU A 182 -26.71 -7.61 40.70
C GLU A 182 -26.09 -8.00 39.32
N TYR A 183 -26.13 -9.28 38.99
CA TYR A 183 -25.46 -9.81 37.80
C TYR A 183 -26.30 -10.79 36.97
N LYS A 184 -27.58 -11.02 37.39
CA LYS A 184 -28.49 -11.97 36.77
C LYS A 184 -28.73 -11.71 35.29
N ASP A 185 -29.02 -10.46 34.91
CA ASP A 185 -29.35 -10.08 33.53
C ASP A 185 -28.17 -10.27 32.58
N VAL A 186 -26.94 -10.10 33.06
CA VAL A 186 -25.72 -10.31 32.27
C VAL A 186 -25.56 -11.79 31.92
N LEU A 187 -25.78 -12.71 32.90
CA LEU A 187 -25.73 -14.16 32.63
C LEU A 187 -26.86 -14.60 31.69
N LEU A 188 -28.09 -14.06 31.89
CA LEU A 188 -29.21 -14.38 31.01
C LEU A 188 -28.99 -13.93 29.59
N LYS A 189 -28.36 -12.76 29.40
CA LYS A 189 -27.98 -12.26 28.07
C LYS A 189 -26.96 -13.22 27.40
N SER A 190 -25.94 -13.63 28.11
CA SER A 190 -24.93 -14.57 27.62
C SER A 190 -25.53 -15.93 27.21
N LEU A 191 -26.37 -16.51 28.03
CA LEU A 191 -27.11 -17.76 27.70
C LEU A 191 -28.01 -17.58 26.47
N SER A 192 -28.62 -16.40 26.29
CA SER A 192 -29.52 -16.16 25.18
C SER A 192 -28.86 -16.26 23.80
N PHE A 193 -27.58 -15.96 23.69
CA PHE A 193 -26.83 -16.12 22.43
C PHE A 193 -26.70 -17.59 22.02
N VAL A 194 -26.70 -18.52 22.98
CA VAL A 194 -26.46 -19.96 22.70
C VAL A 194 -27.68 -20.63 22.10
N TYR A 195 -28.91 -20.24 22.50
CA TYR A 195 -30.11 -20.93 22.03
C TYR A 195 -30.94 -20.15 21.00
N LYS A 196 -30.52 -18.95 20.59
CA LYS A 196 -31.14 -18.20 19.50
C LYS A 196 -30.53 -18.53 18.16
N GLU A 197 -31.34 -18.45 17.12
CA GLU A 197 -30.85 -18.48 15.75
C GLU A 197 -30.28 -17.10 15.39
N HIS A 198 -29.19 -17.11 14.59
CA HIS A 198 -28.49 -15.91 14.20
C HIS A 198 -28.49 -15.76 12.69
N CYS A 199 -28.42 -14.52 12.16
CA CYS A 199 -28.27 -14.29 10.73
C CYS A 199 -26.83 -14.62 10.29
N PRO A 200 -26.61 -14.91 9.00
CA PRO A 200 -25.26 -15.17 8.47
C PRO A 200 -24.26 -14.03 8.72
N GLU A 201 -24.74 -12.79 8.73
CA GLU A 201 -23.95 -11.60 9.04
C GLU A 201 -23.38 -11.65 10.47
N PHE A 202 -24.17 -12.06 11.45
CA PHE A 202 -23.71 -12.26 12.83
C PHE A 202 -22.56 -13.28 12.88
N ALA A 203 -22.71 -14.44 12.25
CA ALA A 203 -21.68 -15.48 12.25
C ALA A 203 -20.37 -14.98 11.60
N TYR A 204 -20.46 -14.19 10.55
CA TYR A 204 -19.32 -13.57 9.89
C TYR A 204 -18.56 -12.63 10.85
N TYR A 205 -19.23 -11.67 11.45
CA TYR A 205 -18.59 -10.71 12.36
C TYR A 205 -18.16 -11.32 13.68
N PHE A 206 -18.89 -12.30 14.18
CA PHE A 206 -18.45 -13.08 15.34
C PHE A 206 -17.15 -13.82 15.05
N THR A 207 -17.03 -14.47 13.89
CA THR A 207 -15.78 -15.13 13.47
C THR A 207 -14.64 -14.13 13.32
N LEU A 208 -14.90 -12.96 12.75
CA LEU A 208 -13.90 -11.88 12.67
C LEU A 208 -13.48 -11.40 14.07
N ASN A 209 -14.41 -11.30 15.02
CA ASN A 209 -14.10 -10.90 16.39
C ASN A 209 -13.22 -11.94 17.10
N GLU A 210 -13.47 -13.22 16.92
CA GLU A 210 -12.62 -14.28 17.47
C GLU A 210 -11.19 -14.28 16.89
N LEU A 211 -11.05 -13.90 15.60
CA LEU A 211 -9.75 -13.84 14.95
C LEU A 211 -8.99 -12.54 15.25
N PHE A 212 -9.67 -11.43 15.42
CA PHE A 212 -9.07 -10.09 15.39
C PHE A 212 -9.49 -9.17 16.54
N GLY A 213 -10.45 -9.54 17.40
CA GLY A 213 -11.00 -8.67 18.43
C GLY A 213 -9.94 -8.09 19.37
N ASN A 214 -9.02 -8.91 19.84
CA ASN A 214 -7.93 -8.46 20.73
C ASN A 214 -7.04 -7.37 20.12
N LYS A 215 -7.03 -7.25 18.78
CA LYS A 215 -6.20 -6.28 18.06
C LYS A 215 -6.87 -4.91 17.95
N ILE A 216 -8.19 -4.86 18.02
CA ILE A 216 -8.95 -3.61 17.96
C ILE A 216 -8.78 -2.84 19.27
N ASP A 217 -8.83 -3.50 20.40
CA ASP A 217 -8.76 -2.89 21.72
C ASP A 217 -7.38 -2.33 22.04
N GLU A 218 -6.31 -3.03 21.66
CA GLU A 218 -4.92 -2.60 21.93
C GLU A 218 -4.51 -1.31 21.20
N GLY A 219 -5.06 -1.04 19.99
CA GLY A 219 -4.68 0.10 19.17
C GLY A 219 -5.33 1.42 19.58
N VAL A 220 -6.56 1.37 20.10
CA VAL A 220 -7.37 2.56 20.42
C VAL A 220 -6.97 3.15 21.76
N GLU A 221 -6.79 2.33 22.78
CA GLU A 221 -6.53 2.80 24.16
C GLU A 221 -5.19 3.53 24.33
N ARG A 222 -4.12 3.06 23.66
CA ARG A 222 -2.78 3.68 23.80
C ARG A 222 -2.66 5.06 23.15
N PHE A 223 -3.38 5.32 22.07
CA PHE A 223 -3.33 6.61 21.40
C PHE A 223 -4.11 7.69 22.15
N GLU A 224 -5.13 7.30 22.91
CA GLU A 224 -5.95 8.25 23.70
C GLU A 224 -5.20 8.80 24.93
N CYS A 225 -4.26 8.04 25.48
CA CYS A 225 -3.53 8.46 26.68
C CYS A 225 -2.37 9.45 26.43
N ASP A 226 -1.82 9.53 25.20
CA ASP A 226 -0.49 10.15 25.04
C ASP A 226 -0.43 11.59 24.52
N ASN A 227 -1.46 12.18 23.85
CA ASN A 227 -1.28 13.54 23.30
C ASN A 227 -2.57 14.27 22.89
N ASN A 228 -3.08 15.13 23.73
CA ASN A 228 -4.13 16.09 23.37
C ASN A 228 -3.60 17.16 22.37
N ASP A 229 -2.37 17.64 22.52
CA ASP A 229 -1.78 18.71 21.68
C ASP A 229 -1.63 18.31 20.20
N PHE A 230 -1.33 17.03 19.91
CA PHE A 230 -1.24 16.54 18.54
C PHE A 230 -2.59 16.56 17.80
N LYS A 231 -3.70 16.25 18.51
CA LYS A 231 -5.06 16.26 17.93
C LYS A 231 -5.54 17.67 17.58
N ASP A 232 -4.93 18.70 18.16
CA ASP A 232 -5.24 20.12 17.87
C ASP A 232 -4.42 20.65 16.68
N SER A 233 -3.46 19.89 16.17
CA SER A 233 -2.64 20.31 15.03
C SER A 233 -3.46 20.50 13.75
N LYS A 234 -3.03 21.44 12.90
CA LYS A 234 -3.71 21.75 11.64
C LYS A 234 -3.66 20.58 10.67
N VAL A 235 -2.51 19.89 10.60
CA VAL A 235 -2.39 18.70 9.75
C VAL A 235 -3.36 17.61 10.15
N TRP A 236 -3.54 17.34 11.46
CA TRP A 236 -4.50 16.36 11.94
C TRP A 236 -5.94 16.72 11.58
N ASN A 237 -6.30 17.99 11.74
CA ASN A 237 -7.66 18.48 11.45
C ASN A 237 -8.00 18.49 9.96
N MET A 238 -6.98 18.58 9.08
CA MET A 238 -7.15 18.47 7.62
C MET A 238 -7.36 17.02 7.13
N LEU A 239 -7.03 16.02 7.94
CA LEU A 239 -7.16 14.62 7.56
C LEU A 239 -8.62 14.16 7.55
N PHE A 240 -8.96 13.34 6.58
CA PHE A 240 -10.20 12.55 6.59
C PHE A 240 -10.12 11.45 7.65
N ASP A 241 -11.26 10.93 8.08
CA ASP A 241 -11.32 9.91 9.14
C ASP A 241 -10.49 8.67 8.82
N PHE A 242 -10.54 8.18 7.58
CA PHE A 242 -9.73 7.06 7.16
C PHE A 242 -8.21 7.36 7.23
N GLN A 243 -7.80 8.60 6.97
CA GLN A 243 -6.40 9.02 7.08
C GLN A 243 -5.97 9.14 8.53
N ARG A 244 -6.83 9.67 9.41
CA ARG A 244 -6.59 9.72 10.86
C ARG A 244 -6.36 8.33 11.43
N GLU A 245 -7.16 7.37 10.98
CA GLU A 245 -7.00 5.98 11.37
C GLU A 245 -5.66 5.40 10.89
N ALA A 246 -5.28 5.63 9.61
CA ALA A 246 -3.97 5.21 9.13
C ALA A 246 -2.81 5.80 9.91
N VAL A 247 -2.89 7.09 10.27
CA VAL A 247 -1.86 7.76 11.07
C VAL A 247 -1.73 7.12 12.46
N ARG A 248 -2.85 6.78 13.12
CA ARG A 248 -2.85 6.07 14.41
C ARG A 248 -2.15 4.71 14.28
N TYR A 249 -2.55 3.91 13.32
CA TYR A 249 -1.91 2.61 13.08
C TYR A 249 -0.44 2.74 12.68
N ALA A 250 -0.07 3.75 11.87
CA ALA A 250 1.32 3.98 11.50
C ALA A 250 2.19 4.32 12.71
N ILE A 251 1.72 5.20 13.59
CA ILE A 251 2.42 5.57 14.83
C ILE A 251 2.60 4.34 15.73
N ASP A 252 1.56 3.55 15.93
CA ASP A 252 1.64 2.31 16.73
C ASP A 252 2.63 1.31 16.13
N LYS A 253 2.53 1.02 14.82
CA LYS A 253 3.44 0.11 14.12
C LYS A 253 4.89 0.60 14.18
N ILE A 254 5.15 1.87 13.96
CA ILE A 254 6.49 2.46 14.03
C ILE A 254 7.07 2.30 15.44
N ASN A 255 6.27 2.48 16.49
CA ASN A 255 6.73 2.32 17.86
C ASN A 255 6.94 0.85 18.27
N LYS A 256 6.08 -0.07 17.81
CA LYS A 256 6.17 -1.51 18.15
C LYS A 256 7.17 -2.27 17.29
N TYR A 257 7.22 -1.97 15.99
CA TYR A 257 7.93 -2.78 14.97
C TYR A 257 9.07 -2.04 14.29
N ASN A 258 9.41 -0.83 14.76
CA ASN A 258 10.49 0.02 14.24
C ASN A 258 10.22 0.62 12.85
N GLY A 259 9.06 0.42 12.29
CA GLY A 259 8.67 1.01 11.02
C GLY A 259 7.38 0.47 10.45
N CYS A 260 6.96 1.09 9.35
CA CYS A 260 5.73 0.72 8.67
C CYS A 260 5.77 1.14 7.18
N ILE A 261 4.97 0.49 6.36
CA ILE A 261 4.78 0.78 4.94
C ILE A 261 3.35 1.28 4.75
N ILE A 262 3.17 2.54 4.36
CA ILE A 262 1.87 3.05 3.91
C ILE A 262 1.76 2.81 2.40
N ALA A 263 0.90 1.87 2.04
CA ALA A 263 0.72 1.35 0.69
C ALA A 263 -0.66 1.69 0.09
N ASP A 264 -1.24 2.78 0.51
CA ASP A 264 -2.53 3.23 0.04
C ASP A 264 -2.55 3.53 -1.46
N SER A 265 -3.68 3.30 -2.11
CA SER A 265 -3.88 3.60 -3.53
C SER A 265 -3.52 5.04 -3.89
N VAL A 266 -3.19 5.27 -5.17
CA VAL A 266 -2.87 6.61 -5.67
C VAL A 266 -4.04 7.57 -5.46
N GLY A 267 -3.73 8.79 -4.98
CA GLY A 267 -4.74 9.85 -4.79
C GLY A 267 -5.42 9.84 -3.41
N LEU A 268 -5.07 8.95 -2.49
CA LEU A 268 -5.61 8.90 -1.13
C LEU A 268 -4.91 9.82 -0.12
N GLY A 269 -3.84 10.53 -0.52
CA GLY A 269 -3.23 11.58 0.30
C GLY A 269 -2.11 11.11 1.23
N LYS A 270 -1.36 10.05 0.90
CA LYS A 270 -0.22 9.51 1.67
C LYS A 270 0.76 10.59 2.21
N THR A 271 0.98 11.66 1.46
CA THR A 271 1.85 12.76 1.88
C THR A 271 1.32 13.44 3.16
N PHE A 272 0.02 13.68 3.26
CA PHE A 272 -0.58 14.28 4.46
C PHE A 272 -0.61 13.32 5.64
N GLU A 273 -0.81 12.02 5.39
CA GLU A 273 -0.67 10.99 6.42
C GLU A 273 0.75 10.96 6.99
N ALA A 274 1.75 10.99 6.11
CA ALA A 274 3.15 11.03 6.53
C ALA A 274 3.49 12.32 7.27
N LEU A 275 2.99 13.50 6.82
CA LEU A 275 3.18 14.77 7.53
C LEU A 275 2.58 14.73 8.94
N ALA A 276 1.41 14.10 9.12
CA ALA A 276 0.81 13.94 10.44
C ALA A 276 1.63 12.98 11.33
N VAL A 277 2.12 11.86 10.79
CA VAL A 277 3.07 11.00 11.51
C VAL A 277 4.32 11.76 11.91
N MET A 278 4.89 12.53 10.98
CA MET A 278 6.07 13.37 11.24
C MET A 278 5.81 14.43 12.31
N LYS A 279 4.62 15.04 12.33
CA LYS A 279 4.23 16.01 13.38
C LYS A 279 4.30 15.35 14.76
N TYR A 280 3.72 14.16 14.92
CA TYR A 280 3.76 13.41 16.17
C TYR A 280 5.19 13.15 16.66
N PHE A 281 6.10 12.72 15.78
CA PHE A 281 7.50 12.48 16.14
C PHE A 281 8.30 13.77 16.30
N SER A 282 8.00 14.82 15.54
CA SER A 282 8.60 16.16 15.71
C SER A 282 8.27 16.77 17.06
N ASP A 283 7.06 16.58 17.58
CA ASP A 283 6.66 17.03 18.91
C ASP A 283 7.42 16.28 20.02
N LYS A 284 7.83 15.04 19.75
CA LYS A 284 8.72 14.26 20.64
C LYS A 284 10.20 14.61 20.49
N GLN A 285 10.53 15.65 19.71
CA GLN A 285 11.90 16.12 19.43
C GLN A 285 12.75 15.13 18.62
N ASP A 286 12.16 14.19 17.91
CA ASP A 286 12.85 13.28 17.02
C ASP A 286 13.40 14.03 15.78
N ASN A 287 14.64 13.70 15.38
CA ASN A 287 15.22 14.24 14.16
C ASN A 287 14.69 13.46 12.95
N ILE A 288 14.04 14.15 12.02
CA ILE A 288 13.36 13.54 10.89
C ILE A 288 14.09 13.82 9.58
N LEU A 289 14.32 12.77 8.78
CA LEU A 289 14.82 12.86 7.42
C LEU A 289 13.78 12.36 6.43
N VAL A 290 13.46 13.18 5.43
CA VAL A 290 12.65 12.78 4.28
C VAL A 290 13.57 12.52 3.09
N LEU A 291 13.49 11.33 2.52
CA LEU A 291 14.15 10.94 1.29
C LEU A 291 13.10 10.86 0.17
N THR A 292 13.28 11.64 -0.89
CA THR A 292 12.28 11.76 -1.94
C THR A 292 12.91 11.75 -3.34
N PRO A 293 12.22 11.32 -4.40
CA PRO A 293 12.67 11.55 -5.76
C PRO A 293 12.88 13.05 -6.03
N ALA A 294 13.85 13.41 -6.84
CA ALA A 294 14.15 14.80 -7.18
C ALA A 294 12.95 15.57 -7.75
N LYS A 295 12.03 14.88 -8.42
CA LYS A 295 10.77 15.42 -8.96
C LYS A 295 9.80 15.88 -7.87
N LEU A 296 9.80 15.21 -6.69
CA LEU A 296 8.90 15.45 -5.57
C LEU A 296 9.52 16.34 -4.49
N TYR A 297 10.76 16.72 -4.63
CA TYR A 297 11.49 17.54 -3.67
C TYR A 297 10.70 18.79 -3.24
N ASN A 298 10.24 19.59 -4.20
CA ASN A 298 9.52 20.82 -3.92
C ASN A 298 8.18 20.59 -3.19
N ASN A 299 7.57 19.43 -3.40
CA ASN A 299 6.32 19.05 -2.73
C ASN A 299 6.53 18.87 -1.21
N TRP A 300 7.66 18.30 -0.81
CA TRP A 300 8.05 18.16 0.60
C TRP A 300 8.65 19.44 1.17
N ASP A 301 9.43 20.17 0.38
CA ASP A 301 10.08 21.40 0.82
C ASP A 301 9.07 22.52 1.12
N SER A 302 7.92 22.57 0.41
CA SER A 302 6.87 23.56 0.59
C SER A 302 6.16 23.48 1.95
N TYR A 303 6.16 22.33 2.63
CA TYR A 303 5.58 22.17 3.97
C TYR A 303 6.60 22.34 5.09
N ARG A 304 7.88 22.41 4.76
CA ARG A 304 8.99 22.57 5.71
C ARG A 304 9.19 24.03 6.12
N ASP A 305 9.02 24.94 5.19
CA ASP A 305 9.40 26.34 5.34
C ASP A 305 8.25 27.16 5.89
N ASN A 306 8.47 27.76 7.07
CA ASN A 306 7.49 28.58 7.75
C ASN A 306 7.51 30.04 7.25
N ASP A 307 8.52 30.42 6.45
CA ASP A 307 8.65 31.79 5.90
C ASP A 307 7.81 32.00 4.64
N TYR A 308 7.26 30.93 4.05
CA TYR A 308 6.36 31.04 2.91
C TYR A 308 4.90 31.21 3.36
N SER A 309 4.29 32.33 2.98
CA SER A 309 2.87 32.61 3.24
C SER A 309 1.90 31.57 2.65
N ASP A 310 2.36 30.76 1.72
CA ASP A 310 1.58 29.75 1.01
C ASP A 310 1.64 28.35 1.68
N ASN A 311 2.39 28.19 2.79
CA ASN A 311 2.42 26.92 3.53
C ASN A 311 1.18 26.79 4.42
N PRO A 312 0.23 25.88 4.11
CA PRO A 312 -0.98 25.72 4.91
C PRO A 312 -0.70 25.11 6.31
N LEU A 313 0.49 24.53 6.53
CA LEU A 313 0.90 23.87 7.78
C LEU A 313 1.96 24.67 8.56
N CYS A 314 2.14 25.97 8.28
CA CYS A 314 3.14 26.78 8.94
C CYS A 314 2.98 26.79 10.48
N ASP A 315 1.73 26.79 10.97
CA ASP A 315 1.42 26.81 12.40
C ASP A 315 1.83 25.52 13.13
N ASP A 316 1.87 24.40 12.42
CA ASP A 316 2.25 23.09 12.99
C ASP A 316 3.76 22.96 13.23
N ASN A 317 4.58 23.80 12.64
CA ASN A 317 6.04 23.84 12.82
C ASN A 317 6.73 22.48 12.77
N ILE A 318 6.44 21.69 11.72
CA ILE A 318 6.99 20.33 11.56
C ILE A 318 8.47 20.42 11.18
N LYS A 319 9.36 19.93 12.06
CA LYS A 319 10.81 20.00 11.84
C LYS A 319 11.34 18.75 11.15
N TYR A 320 11.82 18.89 9.92
CA TYR A 320 12.44 17.80 9.17
C TYR A 320 13.45 18.31 8.13
N LYS A 321 14.30 17.42 7.64
CA LYS A 321 15.22 17.69 6.52
C LYS A 321 14.78 16.90 5.30
N VAL A 322 14.94 17.50 4.12
CA VAL A 322 14.60 16.86 2.84
C VAL A 322 15.87 16.66 2.03
N LEU A 323 16.07 15.43 1.53
CA LEU A 323 17.14 15.09 0.59
C LEU A 323 16.56 14.26 -0.56
N CYS A 324 17.18 14.36 -1.72
CA CYS A 324 16.83 13.53 -2.86
C CYS A 324 17.42 12.12 -2.75
N HIS A 325 16.76 11.12 -3.30
CA HIS A 325 17.33 9.76 -3.42
C HIS A 325 18.71 9.75 -4.08
N THR A 326 18.95 10.66 -5.04
CA THR A 326 20.23 10.82 -5.74
C THR A 326 21.35 11.35 -4.83
N ASP A 327 21.01 12.03 -3.73
CA ASP A 327 22.01 12.53 -2.78
C ASP A 327 22.72 11.38 -2.06
N LEU A 328 22.06 10.22 -1.92
CA LEU A 328 22.69 8.99 -1.42
C LEU A 328 23.77 8.41 -2.36
N SER A 329 23.82 8.81 -3.63
CA SER A 329 24.86 8.37 -4.57
C SER A 329 26.08 9.30 -4.61
N ARG A 330 26.02 10.44 -3.90
CA ARG A 330 27.06 11.47 -3.92
C ARG A 330 27.75 11.57 -2.56
N TYR A 331 29.07 11.57 -2.59
CA TYR A 331 29.89 11.73 -1.37
C TYR A 331 30.27 13.20 -1.13
N GLU A 332 30.20 14.04 -2.17
CA GLU A 332 30.61 15.44 -2.17
C GLU A 332 29.56 16.29 -2.90
N GLY A 333 29.67 17.61 -2.71
CA GLY A 333 28.80 18.59 -3.35
C GLY A 333 27.65 19.04 -2.47
N ILE A 334 26.91 20.01 -2.97
CA ILE A 334 25.78 20.64 -2.26
C ILE A 334 24.48 19.95 -2.68
N SER A 335 23.68 19.53 -1.72
CA SER A 335 22.33 19.01 -1.94
C SER A 335 21.39 20.13 -2.43
N ARG A 336 20.22 19.76 -2.96
CA ARG A 336 19.21 20.74 -3.36
C ARG A 336 18.71 21.59 -2.19
N SER A 337 18.75 21.06 -0.97
CA SER A 337 18.44 21.76 0.29
C SER A 337 19.58 22.64 0.82
N GLY A 338 20.71 22.76 0.10
CA GLY A 338 21.85 23.56 0.53
C GLY A 338 22.81 22.86 1.52
N PHE A 339 22.67 21.56 1.77
CA PHE A 339 23.57 20.82 2.66
C PHE A 339 24.82 20.35 1.93
N ASP A 340 26.00 20.55 2.55
CA ASP A 340 27.26 19.95 2.10
C ASP A 340 27.25 18.45 2.41
N LEU A 341 27.19 17.61 1.38
CA LEU A 341 27.07 16.15 1.51
C LEU A 341 28.33 15.51 2.10
N ALA A 342 29.50 16.12 1.92
CA ALA A 342 30.76 15.65 2.52
C ALA A 342 30.77 15.77 4.07
N ARG A 343 30.04 16.75 4.58
CA ARG A 343 29.95 17.02 6.02
C ARG A 343 28.60 16.65 6.64
N PHE A 344 27.72 16.06 5.86
CA PHE A 344 26.37 15.73 6.32
C PHE A 344 26.39 14.48 7.22
N ASP A 345 25.97 14.65 8.45
CA ASP A 345 25.85 13.53 9.40
C ASP A 345 24.55 12.76 9.15
N TRP A 346 24.68 11.65 8.44
CA TRP A 346 23.60 10.75 8.10
C TRP A 346 23.09 9.91 9.28
N SER A 347 23.89 9.79 10.37
CA SER A 347 23.56 8.90 11.50
C SER A 347 22.66 9.53 12.56
N ARG A 348 22.32 10.82 12.46
CA ARG A 348 21.67 11.58 13.53
C ARG A 348 20.14 11.47 13.56
N PHE A 349 19.54 10.79 12.59
CA PHE A 349 18.09 10.77 12.42
C PHE A 349 17.44 9.63 13.21
N ASP A 350 16.32 9.96 13.87
CA ASP A 350 15.51 9.07 14.67
C ASP A 350 14.36 8.47 13.84
N LEU A 351 13.82 9.26 12.88
CA LEU A 351 12.81 8.81 11.91
C LEU A 351 13.26 9.13 10.49
N ILE A 352 13.16 8.13 9.61
CA ILE A 352 13.41 8.26 8.17
C ILE A 352 12.10 8.00 7.43
N VAL A 353 11.68 8.96 6.63
CA VAL A 353 10.52 8.84 5.73
C VAL A 353 11.03 8.69 4.31
N ILE A 354 10.66 7.63 3.62
CA ILE A 354 11.07 7.36 2.25
C ILE A 354 9.85 7.39 1.34
N ASP A 355 9.75 8.48 0.56
CA ASP A 355 8.69 8.61 -0.43
C ASP A 355 9.06 7.85 -1.71
N GLU A 356 8.05 7.23 -2.35
CA GLU A 356 8.23 6.32 -3.50
C GLU A 356 9.31 5.25 -3.21
N SER A 357 9.12 4.54 -2.10
CA SER A 357 10.09 3.57 -1.54
C SER A 357 10.39 2.40 -2.48
N HIS A 358 9.56 2.15 -3.50
CA HIS A 358 9.83 1.18 -4.55
C HIS A 358 11.13 1.47 -5.34
N ASN A 359 11.68 2.69 -5.28
CA ASN A 359 13.00 3.01 -5.85
C ASN A 359 14.17 2.33 -5.11
N PHE A 360 13.94 1.78 -3.92
CA PHE A 360 14.92 1.04 -3.12
C PHE A 360 14.67 -0.48 -3.12
N ARG A 361 13.89 -0.98 -4.04
CA ARG A 361 13.56 -2.41 -4.15
C ARG A 361 14.74 -3.29 -4.58
N ASN A 362 15.69 -2.76 -5.36
CA ASN A 362 16.79 -3.53 -5.92
C ASN A 362 18.04 -3.43 -5.04
N ARG A 363 18.45 -4.56 -4.45
CA ARG A 363 19.71 -4.72 -3.73
C ARG A 363 20.75 -5.27 -4.72
N VAL A 364 21.38 -4.41 -5.49
CA VAL A 364 22.49 -4.78 -6.37
C VAL A 364 23.78 -4.59 -5.59
N GLU A 365 24.54 -5.67 -5.33
CA GLU A 365 25.87 -5.60 -4.77
C GLU A 365 26.85 -5.34 -5.91
N LYS A 366 27.49 -4.18 -5.91
CA LYS A 366 28.60 -3.85 -6.82
C LYS A 366 29.90 -3.95 -6.04
N GLU A 367 30.87 -4.71 -6.55
CA GLU A 367 32.17 -4.89 -5.89
C GLU A 367 32.99 -3.60 -5.79
N GLU A 368 32.79 -2.65 -6.73
CA GLU A 368 33.61 -1.43 -6.82
C GLU A 368 32.91 -0.14 -6.36
N SER A 369 31.59 -0.15 -6.08
CA SER A 369 30.87 1.05 -5.65
C SER A 369 29.66 0.73 -4.77
N GLU A 370 29.54 1.45 -3.64
CA GLU A 370 28.40 1.37 -2.74
C GLU A 370 27.13 1.82 -3.44
N THR A 371 26.07 1.01 -3.43
CA THR A 371 24.78 1.38 -4.00
C THR A 371 24.00 2.32 -3.06
N ARG A 372 23.02 3.05 -3.61
CA ARG A 372 22.10 3.88 -2.79
C ARG A 372 21.44 3.09 -1.67
N TYR A 373 21.04 1.86 -1.96
CA TYR A 373 20.42 0.96 -0.99
C TYR A 373 21.39 0.60 0.14
N GLN A 374 22.61 0.18 -0.19
CA GLN A 374 23.63 -0.17 0.78
C GLN A 374 24.01 1.03 1.67
N ARG A 375 24.22 2.20 1.05
CA ARG A 375 24.51 3.42 1.83
C ARG A 375 23.37 3.82 2.77
N LEU A 376 22.11 3.74 2.33
CA LEU A 376 20.96 3.98 3.19
C LEU A 376 20.95 2.98 4.36
N LEU A 377 21.12 1.71 4.07
CA LEU A 377 21.09 0.65 5.08
C LEU A 377 22.25 0.78 6.08
N ASP A 378 23.49 0.88 5.60
CA ASP A 378 24.70 0.76 6.42
C ASP A 378 25.10 2.10 7.06
N THR A 379 24.91 3.23 6.38
CA THR A 379 25.34 4.55 6.85
C THR A 379 24.23 5.27 7.65
N VAL A 380 22.97 5.04 7.33
CA VAL A 380 21.85 5.77 7.92
C VAL A 380 21.12 4.89 8.95
N ILE A 381 20.65 3.71 8.53
CA ILE A 381 19.76 2.88 9.35
C ILE A 381 20.51 2.06 10.41
N LYS A 382 21.54 1.31 10.01
CA LYS A 382 22.27 0.40 10.94
C LYS A 382 23.14 1.12 11.96
N ARG A 383 23.50 2.38 11.74
CA ARG A 383 24.36 3.11 12.67
C ARG A 383 23.73 3.43 14.03
N ARG A 384 22.41 3.46 14.09
CA ARG A 384 21.66 3.57 15.34
C ARG A 384 20.74 2.38 15.51
N THR A 385 20.69 1.83 16.71
CA THR A 385 19.82 0.69 17.04
C THR A 385 18.33 1.02 17.10
N ARG A 386 17.95 2.29 17.00
CA ARG A 386 16.57 2.79 17.20
C ARG A 386 16.06 3.68 16.06
N THR A 387 16.72 3.70 14.91
CA THR A 387 16.21 4.47 13.76
C THR A 387 14.92 3.85 13.25
N LYS A 388 13.84 4.61 13.28
CA LYS A 388 12.50 4.23 12.79
C LYS A 388 12.38 4.53 11.31
N VAL A 389 11.60 3.74 10.58
CA VAL A 389 11.46 3.89 9.12
C VAL A 389 10.00 3.91 8.71
N LEU A 390 9.59 4.97 8.01
CA LEU A 390 8.29 5.07 7.36
C LEU A 390 8.46 5.03 5.85
N LEU A 391 7.91 4.01 5.20
CA LEU A 391 7.94 3.84 3.75
C LEU A 391 6.60 4.24 3.12
N LEU A 392 6.65 5.04 2.08
CA LEU A 392 5.47 5.43 1.31
C LEU A 392 5.60 4.86 -0.10
N SER A 393 4.62 4.10 -0.54
CA SER A 393 4.58 3.58 -1.91
C SER A 393 3.13 3.35 -2.34
N ALA A 394 2.82 3.61 -3.61
CA ALA A 394 1.54 3.21 -4.19
C ALA A 394 1.54 1.76 -4.69
N THR A 395 2.73 1.23 -4.97
CA THR A 395 2.93 -0.10 -5.57
C THR A 395 4.13 -0.80 -4.92
N PRO A 396 4.01 -1.21 -3.64
CA PRO A 396 5.14 -1.81 -2.93
C PRO A 396 5.49 -3.23 -3.42
N VAL A 397 4.59 -3.89 -4.13
CA VAL A 397 4.81 -5.19 -4.78
C VAL A 397 4.35 -5.07 -6.22
N ASN A 398 5.28 -5.06 -7.17
CA ASN A 398 4.90 -5.02 -8.58
C ASN A 398 4.85 -6.43 -9.18
N ASN A 399 5.90 -7.24 -9.05
CA ASN A 399 5.97 -8.54 -9.73
C ASN A 399 6.76 -9.60 -8.97
N ASP A 400 7.46 -9.24 -7.93
CA ASP A 400 8.25 -10.17 -7.11
C ASP A 400 8.21 -9.75 -5.64
N LEU A 401 8.01 -10.71 -4.75
CA LEU A 401 8.09 -10.53 -3.31
C LEU A 401 9.51 -10.20 -2.83
N THR A 402 10.52 -10.30 -3.69
CA THR A 402 11.89 -9.84 -3.42
C THR A 402 11.93 -8.32 -3.21
N ASP A 403 11.11 -7.55 -3.92
CA ASP A 403 10.98 -6.11 -3.76
C ASP A 403 10.51 -5.76 -2.35
N LEU A 404 9.53 -6.52 -1.84
CA LEU A 404 9.01 -6.37 -0.48
C LEU A 404 10.07 -6.75 0.56
N LYS A 405 10.84 -7.82 0.33
CA LYS A 405 11.95 -8.23 1.20
C LYS A 405 12.92 -7.08 1.42
N ASN A 406 13.35 -6.43 0.35
CA ASN A 406 14.32 -5.34 0.42
C ASN A 406 13.75 -4.12 1.17
N GLN A 407 12.48 -3.80 1.02
CA GLN A 407 11.82 -2.76 1.79
C GLN A 407 11.70 -3.12 3.27
N ILE A 408 11.34 -4.35 3.61
CA ILE A 408 11.30 -4.84 5.00
C ILE A 408 12.69 -4.82 5.63
N SER A 409 13.75 -5.16 4.88
CA SER A 409 15.13 -5.09 5.37
C SER A 409 15.55 -3.67 5.80
N LEU A 410 14.99 -2.63 5.21
CA LEU A 410 15.20 -1.25 5.68
C LEU A 410 14.56 -1.01 7.05
N ILE A 411 13.38 -1.57 7.30
CA ILE A 411 12.69 -1.44 8.60
C ILE A 411 13.41 -2.24 9.69
N THR A 412 13.85 -3.45 9.37
CA THR A 412 14.48 -4.38 10.33
C THR A 412 15.98 -4.18 10.49
N ALA A 413 16.59 -3.23 9.78
CA ALA A 413 18.04 -3.06 9.67
C ALA A 413 18.74 -4.37 9.22
N ASP A 414 18.12 -5.09 8.27
CA ASP A 414 18.58 -6.35 7.70
C ASP A 414 18.63 -7.54 8.70
N ARG A 415 17.93 -7.45 9.83
CA ARG A 415 17.82 -8.56 10.80
C ARG A 415 16.70 -9.50 10.39
N ASP A 416 17.04 -10.76 10.20
CA ASP A 416 16.10 -11.80 9.78
C ASP A 416 15.17 -12.27 10.92
N ASP A 417 15.64 -12.18 12.16
CA ASP A 417 14.97 -12.58 13.40
C ASP A 417 14.18 -11.46 14.10
N ALA A 418 14.07 -10.30 13.45
CA ALA A 418 13.51 -9.09 14.07
C ALA A 418 12.10 -9.28 14.66
N TYR A 419 11.33 -10.22 14.11
CA TYR A 419 9.93 -10.47 14.51
C TYR A 419 9.69 -11.88 15.07
N GLU A 420 10.72 -12.53 15.60
CA GLU A 420 10.61 -13.84 16.26
C GLU A 420 9.58 -13.83 17.41
N LYS A 421 9.59 -12.78 18.23
CA LYS A 421 8.64 -12.59 19.34
C LYS A 421 7.18 -12.45 18.90
N PHE A 422 6.95 -12.14 17.63
CA PHE A 422 5.63 -12.00 17.01
C PHE A 422 5.25 -13.24 16.17
N GLY A 423 5.93 -14.36 16.36
CA GLY A 423 5.66 -15.61 15.67
C GLY A 423 6.26 -15.75 14.28
N ILE A 424 7.23 -14.89 13.92
CA ILE A 424 7.92 -14.91 12.62
C ILE A 424 9.43 -15.13 12.87
N PRO A 425 9.88 -16.38 12.98
CA PRO A 425 11.27 -16.69 13.34
C PRO A 425 12.28 -16.31 12.24
N SER A 426 11.89 -16.28 10.97
CA SER A 426 12.75 -15.85 9.86
C SER A 426 11.93 -15.17 8.77
N ILE A 427 12.20 -13.89 8.55
CA ILE A 427 11.56 -13.07 7.50
C ILE A 427 11.94 -13.62 6.11
N ALA A 428 13.22 -13.95 5.91
CA ALA A 428 13.72 -14.46 4.64
C ALA A 428 13.08 -15.80 4.25
N GLN A 429 12.88 -16.70 5.22
CA GLN A 429 12.24 -17.99 4.98
C GLN A 429 10.74 -17.81 4.66
N THR A 430 10.04 -16.97 5.41
CA THR A 430 8.62 -16.64 5.17
C THR A 430 8.41 -16.07 3.77
N LEU A 431 9.21 -15.07 3.37
CA LEU A 431 9.12 -14.47 2.05
C LEU A 431 9.54 -15.43 0.93
N ARG A 432 10.53 -16.31 1.15
CA ARG A 432 10.92 -17.33 0.16
C ARG A 432 9.81 -18.33 -0.11
N LYS A 433 9.14 -18.82 0.94
CA LYS A 433 7.98 -19.70 0.81
C LYS A 433 6.85 -19.03 0.03
N ALA A 434 6.51 -17.78 0.39
CA ALA A 434 5.50 -17.01 -0.28
C ALA A 434 5.86 -16.73 -1.76
N SER A 435 7.12 -16.38 -2.07
CA SER A 435 7.59 -16.19 -3.45
C SER A 435 7.49 -17.46 -4.28
N GLY A 436 7.79 -18.63 -3.69
CA GLY A 436 7.64 -19.92 -4.38
C GLY A 436 6.17 -20.15 -4.81
N VAL A 437 5.23 -19.93 -3.91
CA VAL A 437 3.79 -20.03 -4.17
C VAL A 437 3.34 -19.02 -5.22
N PHE A 438 3.74 -17.76 -5.07
CA PHE A 438 3.40 -16.68 -5.98
C PHE A 438 3.90 -16.95 -7.41
N ASN A 439 5.16 -17.37 -7.54
CA ASN A 439 5.76 -17.71 -8.84
C ASN A 439 5.13 -18.94 -9.50
N ALA A 440 4.67 -19.92 -8.72
CA ALA A 440 3.94 -21.06 -9.23
C ALA A 440 2.56 -20.65 -9.75
N TRP A 441 1.84 -19.85 -8.96
CA TRP A 441 0.52 -19.31 -9.30
C TRP A 441 0.57 -18.38 -10.53
N SER A 442 1.56 -17.49 -10.64
CA SER A 442 1.69 -16.54 -11.75
C SER A 442 1.95 -17.20 -13.11
N LYS A 443 2.41 -18.45 -13.12
CA LYS A 443 2.60 -19.25 -14.35
C LYS A 443 1.33 -19.93 -14.84
N ASP A 444 0.33 -20.07 -13.97
CA ASP A 444 -0.96 -20.67 -14.33
C ASP A 444 -1.93 -19.60 -14.81
N THR A 445 -2.20 -19.58 -16.10
CA THR A 445 -3.02 -18.57 -16.80
C THR A 445 -4.52 -18.67 -16.48
N HIS A 446 -4.97 -19.69 -15.75
CA HIS A 446 -6.38 -19.95 -15.44
C HIS A 446 -6.68 -19.87 -13.93
N SER A 447 -5.70 -19.63 -13.08
CA SER A 447 -5.90 -19.56 -11.64
C SER A 447 -6.63 -18.28 -11.21
N LEU A 448 -7.67 -18.47 -10.39
CA LEU A 448 -8.41 -17.35 -9.79
C LEU A 448 -7.57 -16.69 -8.68
N LYS A 449 -7.72 -15.39 -8.48
CA LYS A 449 -7.06 -14.67 -7.35
C LYS A 449 -7.39 -15.31 -5.98
N SER A 450 -8.61 -15.81 -5.80
CA SER A 450 -9.04 -16.50 -4.57
C SER A 450 -8.19 -17.75 -4.25
N SER A 451 -7.75 -18.49 -5.25
CA SER A 451 -6.93 -19.68 -5.03
C SER A 451 -5.52 -19.37 -4.48
N LEU A 452 -5.00 -18.17 -4.72
CA LEU A 452 -3.70 -17.76 -4.18
C LEU A 452 -3.76 -17.54 -2.66
N TYR A 453 -4.85 -16.98 -2.14
CA TYR A 453 -5.01 -16.75 -0.69
C TYR A 453 -4.93 -18.04 0.10
N ASP A 454 -5.52 -19.11 -0.42
CA ASP A 454 -5.52 -20.44 0.23
C ASP A 454 -4.14 -21.10 0.22
N LEU A 455 -3.27 -20.72 -0.72
CA LEU A 455 -1.94 -21.30 -0.91
C LEU A 455 -0.83 -20.55 -0.17
N LEU A 456 -1.02 -19.25 0.11
CA LEU A 456 0.01 -18.44 0.77
C LEU A 456 0.17 -18.81 2.24
N PRO A 457 1.41 -18.81 2.78
CA PRO A 457 1.67 -19.13 4.18
C PRO A 457 1.02 -18.13 5.13
N LYS A 458 0.44 -18.61 6.24
CA LYS A 458 -0.14 -17.76 7.29
C LYS A 458 0.85 -16.72 7.85
N ASP A 459 2.10 -17.14 8.03
CA ASP A 459 3.18 -16.27 8.55
C ASP A 459 3.44 -15.08 7.62
N PHE A 460 3.18 -15.23 6.31
CA PHE A 460 3.30 -14.15 5.34
C PHE A 460 2.21 -13.08 5.54
N PHE A 461 0.97 -13.47 5.76
CA PHE A 461 -0.11 -12.54 6.08
C PHE A 461 0.15 -11.83 7.42
N ASN A 462 0.62 -12.55 8.43
CA ASN A 462 1.02 -11.97 9.70
C ASN A 462 2.13 -10.91 9.51
N LEU A 463 3.15 -11.20 8.70
CA LEU A 463 4.23 -10.26 8.39
C LEU A 463 3.72 -8.98 7.71
N LEU A 464 2.82 -9.12 6.74
CA LEU A 464 2.20 -7.97 6.07
C LEU A 464 1.38 -7.15 7.06
N GLU A 465 0.59 -7.81 7.89
CA GLU A 465 -0.24 -7.15 8.88
C GLU A 465 0.58 -6.35 9.90
N LEU A 466 1.72 -6.89 10.37
CA LEU A 466 2.60 -6.16 11.28
C LEU A 466 3.14 -4.86 10.66
N LEU A 467 3.46 -4.86 9.37
CA LEU A 467 4.27 -3.81 8.75
C LEU A 467 3.55 -2.92 7.76
N THR A 468 2.38 -3.32 7.25
CA THR A 468 1.74 -2.58 6.16
C THR A 468 0.41 -1.96 6.57
N ILE A 469 0.11 -0.81 5.99
CA ILE A 469 -1.20 -0.17 5.96
C ILE A 469 -1.52 0.03 4.50
N SER A 470 -2.59 -0.57 4.01
CA SER A 470 -2.97 -0.43 2.60
C SER A 470 -4.49 -0.42 2.45
N ARG A 471 -4.99 0.57 1.70
CA ARG A 471 -6.41 0.75 1.46
C ARG A 471 -6.64 1.05 -0.02
N SER A 472 -7.68 0.43 -0.56
CA SER A 472 -8.12 0.69 -1.93
C SER A 472 -9.19 1.78 -1.97
N ARG A 473 -9.43 2.36 -3.14
CA ARG A 473 -10.52 3.31 -3.35
C ARG A 473 -11.89 2.69 -3.09
N LYS A 474 -12.08 1.43 -3.50
CA LYS A 474 -13.30 0.67 -3.21
C LYS A 474 -13.54 0.57 -1.72
N HIS A 475 -12.49 0.29 -0.95
CA HIS A 475 -12.57 0.27 0.50
C HIS A 475 -13.06 1.60 1.06
N ILE A 476 -12.44 2.73 0.64
CA ILE A 476 -12.84 4.05 1.10
C ILE A 476 -14.28 4.38 0.73
N THR A 477 -14.69 4.10 -0.50
CA THR A 477 -16.05 4.38 -0.97
C THR A 477 -17.10 3.56 -0.24
N ASN A 478 -16.80 2.30 0.09
CA ASN A 478 -17.77 1.41 0.74
C ASN A 478 -17.94 1.70 2.22
N TYR A 479 -16.88 2.07 2.92
CA TYR A 479 -16.88 2.11 4.38
C TYR A 479 -16.84 3.51 5.00
N TYR A 480 -16.39 4.53 4.25
CA TYR A 480 -16.27 5.91 4.74
C TYR A 480 -17.22 6.90 4.03
N ALA A 481 -18.20 6.40 3.26
CA ALA A 481 -19.10 7.23 2.42
C ALA A 481 -20.12 8.09 3.19
N SER A 482 -20.02 8.23 4.50
CA SER A 482 -20.99 8.96 5.34
C SER A 482 -20.94 10.50 5.23
N GLY A 483 -20.21 11.08 4.26
CA GLY A 483 -20.15 12.52 4.00
C GLY A 483 -19.90 12.88 2.54
N ASP A 484 -20.35 14.08 2.12
CA ASP A 484 -20.12 14.59 0.75
C ASP A 484 -18.64 14.78 0.39
N VAL A 485 -17.76 14.75 1.38
CA VAL A 485 -16.33 15.05 1.26
C VAL A 485 -15.51 13.83 0.80
N THR A 486 -16.05 12.62 0.88
CA THR A 486 -15.36 11.37 0.54
C THR A 486 -15.68 10.86 -0.87
N LYS A 487 -16.42 11.63 -1.66
CA LYS A 487 -16.78 11.23 -3.02
C LYS A 487 -15.64 11.48 -4.00
N PHE A 488 -15.33 10.45 -4.78
CA PHE A 488 -14.49 10.59 -5.97
C PHE A 488 -15.33 11.09 -7.15
N PRO A 489 -14.75 11.88 -8.07
CA PRO A 489 -15.46 12.26 -9.28
C PRO A 489 -15.82 11.03 -10.14
N ALA A 490 -16.99 11.06 -10.76
CA ALA A 490 -17.41 10.00 -11.66
C ALA A 490 -16.51 9.98 -12.92
N LYS A 491 -16.03 8.81 -13.28
CA LYS A 491 -15.16 8.59 -14.44
C LYS A 491 -16.02 8.42 -15.70
N LEU A 492 -15.84 9.32 -16.66
CA LEU A 492 -16.50 9.21 -17.95
C LEU A 492 -15.77 8.21 -18.86
N PRO A 493 -16.47 7.55 -19.79
CA PRO A 493 -15.85 6.65 -20.77
C PRO A 493 -14.68 7.32 -21.47
N VAL A 494 -13.58 6.59 -21.69
CA VAL A 494 -12.39 7.11 -22.38
C VAL A 494 -12.73 7.43 -23.84
N THR A 495 -12.20 8.52 -24.36
CA THR A 495 -12.22 8.79 -25.79
C THR A 495 -10.84 8.55 -26.37
N THR A 496 -10.77 7.73 -27.40
CA THR A 496 -9.50 7.36 -28.02
C THR A 496 -9.45 7.87 -29.46
N PHE A 497 -8.34 8.52 -29.81
CA PHE A 497 -8.07 9.00 -31.16
C PHE A 497 -6.84 8.30 -31.74
N THR A 498 -6.89 7.91 -32.99
CA THR A 498 -5.79 7.27 -33.75
C THR A 498 -5.50 8.07 -35.03
N PRO A 499 -5.09 9.35 -34.92
CA PRO A 499 -4.81 10.16 -36.09
C PRO A 499 -3.55 9.66 -36.82
N ASP A 500 -3.60 9.69 -38.16
CA ASP A 500 -2.45 9.47 -39.00
C ASP A 500 -1.44 10.65 -38.89
N ILE A 501 -0.28 10.53 -39.52
CA ILE A 501 0.81 11.50 -39.43
C ILE A 501 0.46 12.76 -40.22
N ASP A 502 0.06 12.61 -41.50
CA ASP A 502 -0.22 13.70 -42.45
C ASP A 502 -1.71 13.83 -42.73
N SER A 503 -2.25 15.06 -42.62
CA SER A 503 -3.67 15.34 -42.93
C SER A 503 -3.98 15.24 -44.42
N ALA A 504 -3.00 15.38 -45.31
CA ALA A 504 -3.17 15.29 -46.76
C ALA A 504 -2.92 13.88 -47.33
N GLY A 505 -2.39 12.96 -46.50
CA GLY A 505 -2.05 11.58 -46.93
C GLY A 505 -0.97 11.52 -48.03
N VAL A 506 -0.16 12.56 -48.15
CA VAL A 506 0.94 12.61 -49.13
C VAL A 506 2.17 11.86 -48.63
N LEU A 507 2.31 11.81 -47.34
CA LEU A 507 3.38 11.08 -46.66
C LEU A 507 3.02 9.63 -46.45
N LEU A 508 4.04 8.79 -46.39
CA LEU A 508 3.94 7.40 -45.93
C LEU A 508 3.25 7.36 -44.55
N GLY A 509 2.31 6.46 -44.38
CA GLY A 509 1.65 6.25 -43.09
C GLY A 509 2.63 5.79 -42.02
N PHE A 510 2.16 5.74 -40.78
CA PHE A 510 2.95 5.33 -39.62
C PHE A 510 3.68 3.98 -39.83
N LYS A 511 2.99 3.00 -40.43
CA LYS A 511 3.53 1.67 -40.71
C LYS A 511 4.66 1.68 -41.73
N ASP A 512 4.49 2.46 -42.82
CA ASP A 512 5.49 2.53 -43.90
C ASP A 512 6.75 3.26 -43.42
N THR A 513 6.59 4.32 -42.62
CA THR A 513 7.72 5.03 -41.98
C THR A 513 8.50 4.08 -41.07
N LEU A 514 7.83 3.20 -40.35
CA LEU A 514 8.51 2.19 -39.52
C LEU A 514 9.30 1.19 -40.35
N ALA A 515 8.76 0.73 -41.47
CA ALA A 515 9.47 -0.19 -42.38
C ALA A 515 10.79 0.46 -42.88
N ILE A 516 10.74 1.75 -43.22
CA ILE A 516 11.95 2.49 -43.62
C ILE A 516 12.96 2.61 -42.46
N LEU A 517 12.48 2.87 -41.23
CA LEU A 517 13.35 2.94 -40.05
C LEU A 517 14.02 1.59 -39.73
N GLU A 518 13.36 0.47 -40.02
CA GLU A 518 13.97 -0.87 -39.83
C GLU A 518 15.15 -1.15 -40.81
N GLU A 519 15.25 -0.42 -41.92
CA GLU A 519 16.36 -0.52 -42.87
C GLU A 519 17.64 0.18 -42.36
N LEU A 520 17.57 1.10 -41.40
CA LEU A 520 18.69 1.83 -40.87
C LEU A 520 19.77 0.90 -40.26
N LEU A 521 20.98 1.05 -40.70
CA LEU A 521 22.12 0.34 -40.15
C LEU A 521 22.57 0.91 -38.80
N LEU A 522 22.35 2.22 -38.59
CA LEU A 522 22.78 2.97 -37.42
C LEU A 522 24.29 2.79 -37.17
N ALA A 523 25.06 2.86 -38.27
CA ALA A 523 26.50 2.59 -38.31
C ALA A 523 27.29 3.44 -37.32
N VAL A 524 26.87 4.69 -37.09
CA VAL A 524 27.48 5.60 -36.12
C VAL A 524 27.52 5.04 -34.68
N TYR A 525 26.64 4.11 -34.33
CA TYR A 525 26.58 3.47 -33.02
C TYR A 525 27.23 2.08 -32.98
N THR A 526 27.73 1.58 -34.12
CA THR A 526 28.30 0.23 -34.22
C THR A 526 29.70 0.24 -34.84
N PRO A 527 30.62 1.10 -34.43
CA PRO A 527 31.94 1.24 -35.06
C PRO A 527 32.81 -0.03 -34.93
N MET A 528 32.60 -0.87 -33.91
CA MET A 528 33.33 -2.13 -33.76
C MET A 528 33.14 -3.12 -34.93
N GLN A 529 32.02 -3.01 -35.66
CA GLN A 529 31.76 -3.83 -36.84
C GLN A 529 32.69 -3.51 -38.00
N PHE A 530 33.20 -2.30 -38.02
CA PHE A 530 34.07 -1.75 -39.10
C PHE A 530 35.56 -1.78 -38.75
N ILE A 531 35.95 -2.45 -37.63
CA ILE A 531 37.37 -2.62 -37.29
C ILE A 531 37.98 -3.72 -38.19
N LYS A 532 39.21 -3.46 -38.67
CA LYS A 532 40.02 -4.44 -39.42
C LYS A 532 40.30 -5.67 -38.56
N SER A 533 40.29 -6.85 -39.18
CA SER A 533 40.43 -8.14 -38.48
C SER A 533 41.67 -8.21 -37.57
N GLU A 534 42.74 -7.56 -38.01
CA GLU A 534 44.05 -7.50 -37.34
C GLU A 534 43.99 -6.84 -35.96
N TYR A 535 43.10 -5.87 -35.78
CA TYR A 535 43.00 -5.07 -34.54
C TYR A 535 41.79 -5.44 -33.66
N ARG A 536 40.94 -6.32 -34.15
CA ARG A 536 39.65 -6.64 -33.49
C ARG A 536 39.83 -7.24 -32.09
N GLU A 537 40.78 -8.16 -31.95
CA GLU A 537 41.07 -8.80 -30.66
C GLU A 537 41.57 -7.79 -29.63
N MET A 538 42.44 -6.89 -30.01
CA MET A 538 42.99 -5.82 -29.18
C MET A 538 41.86 -4.93 -28.59
N TYR A 539 40.86 -4.58 -29.41
CA TYR A 539 39.74 -3.75 -28.93
C TYR A 539 38.73 -4.56 -28.10
N ILE A 540 38.55 -5.84 -28.37
CA ILE A 540 37.75 -6.75 -27.55
C ILE A 540 38.37 -6.83 -26.16
N GLU A 541 39.66 -7.09 -26.03
CA GLU A 541 40.38 -7.14 -24.75
C GLU A 541 40.33 -5.81 -24.00
N LYS A 542 40.56 -4.69 -24.72
CA LYS A 542 40.58 -3.33 -24.11
C LYS A 542 39.23 -2.93 -23.50
N TYR A 543 38.11 -3.33 -24.08
CA TYR A 543 36.77 -2.93 -23.68
C TYR A 543 35.91 -4.06 -23.09
N GLN A 544 36.52 -5.22 -22.84
CA GLN A 544 35.87 -6.35 -22.23
C GLN A 544 35.71 -6.14 -20.71
N THR A 545 34.52 -6.27 -20.19
CA THR A 545 34.24 -6.25 -18.74
C THR A 545 33.86 -7.65 -18.29
N ILE A 546 34.56 -8.21 -17.30
CA ILE A 546 34.26 -9.49 -16.68
C ILE A 546 33.35 -9.23 -15.48
N HIS A 547 32.11 -9.72 -15.49
CA HIS A 547 31.22 -9.65 -14.37
C HIS A 547 31.07 -11.03 -13.72
N LYS A 548 31.45 -11.14 -12.43
CA LYS A 548 31.26 -12.34 -11.56
C LYS A 548 31.65 -13.68 -12.24
N GLY A 549 32.79 -13.73 -12.91
CA GLY A 549 33.42 -15.01 -13.31
C GLY A 549 32.73 -15.86 -14.36
N LYS A 550 31.58 -15.44 -14.97
CA LYS A 550 30.82 -16.28 -15.89
C LYS A 550 30.30 -15.63 -17.17
N ALA A 551 30.29 -14.32 -17.32
CA ALA A 551 29.78 -13.69 -18.53
C ALA A 551 30.72 -12.59 -19.02
N ILE A 552 31.25 -12.75 -20.22
CA ILE A 552 32.02 -11.73 -20.91
C ILE A 552 31.05 -10.81 -21.65
N PHE A 553 30.85 -9.59 -21.17
CA PHE A 553 30.06 -8.59 -21.89
C PHE A 553 30.95 -7.99 -22.96
N THR A 554 30.76 -8.40 -24.21
CA THR A 554 31.57 -7.88 -25.33
C THR A 554 31.08 -6.51 -25.76
N GLN A 555 32.00 -5.66 -26.21
CA GLN A 555 31.66 -4.33 -26.73
C GLN A 555 30.71 -4.38 -27.94
N ALA A 556 30.85 -5.36 -28.81
CA ALA A 556 29.93 -5.57 -29.93
C ALA A 556 28.48 -5.85 -29.49
N ALA A 557 28.30 -6.55 -28.37
CA ALA A 557 26.97 -6.77 -27.81
C ALA A 557 26.36 -5.47 -27.25
N ARG A 558 27.20 -4.60 -26.63
CA ARG A 558 26.76 -3.27 -26.18
C ARG A 558 26.31 -2.40 -27.36
N GLU A 559 27.10 -2.34 -28.44
CA GLU A 559 26.73 -1.60 -29.64
C GLU A 559 25.42 -2.06 -30.25
N ASN A 560 25.23 -3.38 -30.36
CA ASN A 560 23.95 -3.91 -30.84
C ASN A 560 22.77 -3.55 -29.95
N THR A 561 22.96 -3.59 -28.63
CA THR A 561 21.92 -3.16 -27.69
C THR A 561 21.61 -1.66 -27.86
N THR A 562 22.64 -0.83 -28.00
CA THR A 562 22.51 0.61 -28.23
C THR A 562 21.79 0.91 -29.55
N LYS A 563 22.13 0.20 -30.65
CA LYS A 563 21.41 0.30 -31.92
C LYS A 563 19.91 0.03 -31.77
N ILE A 564 19.55 -1.04 -31.07
CA ILE A 564 18.15 -1.42 -30.85
C ILE A 564 17.44 -0.37 -30.00
N LEU A 565 18.09 0.19 -28.97
CA LEU A 565 17.53 1.27 -28.15
C LEU A 565 17.27 2.54 -28.97
N HIS A 566 18.21 2.95 -29.83
CA HIS A 566 18.02 4.12 -30.69
C HIS A 566 16.89 3.92 -31.71
N MET A 567 16.74 2.73 -32.29
CA MET A 567 15.63 2.42 -33.16
C MET A 567 14.29 2.50 -32.40
N PHE A 568 14.24 1.95 -31.19
CA PHE A 568 13.06 2.04 -30.35
C PHE A 568 12.74 3.50 -29.96
N ASN A 569 13.76 4.32 -29.69
CA ASN A 569 13.57 5.72 -29.39
C ASN A 569 13.02 6.50 -30.61
N LEU A 570 13.56 6.30 -31.82
CA LEU A 570 13.00 6.88 -33.05
C LEU A 570 11.53 6.54 -33.24
N PHE A 571 11.16 5.28 -33.00
CA PHE A 571 9.77 4.84 -33.01
C PHE A 571 8.90 5.58 -32.00
N LYS A 572 9.34 5.69 -30.73
CA LYS A 572 8.62 6.42 -29.69
C LYS A 572 8.51 7.91 -29.95
N ARG A 573 9.53 8.49 -30.61
CA ARG A 573 9.51 9.89 -31.03
C ARG A 573 8.48 10.15 -32.12
N LEU A 574 8.39 9.27 -33.12
CA LEU A 574 7.36 9.31 -34.17
C LEU A 574 5.95 9.18 -33.57
N GLU A 575 5.75 8.24 -32.64
CA GLU A 575 4.51 8.10 -31.91
C GLU A 575 4.11 9.36 -31.15
N SER A 576 5.09 10.09 -30.59
CA SER A 576 4.86 11.29 -29.81
C SER A 576 4.45 12.46 -30.69
N SER A 577 5.25 12.87 -31.64
CA SER A 577 4.96 13.94 -32.61
C SER A 577 5.91 13.92 -33.78
N VAL A 578 5.46 14.40 -34.94
CA VAL A 578 6.28 14.62 -36.13
C VAL A 578 7.47 15.53 -35.82
N TYR A 579 7.26 16.56 -35.01
CA TYR A 579 8.32 17.50 -34.60
C TYR A 579 9.41 16.82 -33.76
N SER A 580 9.04 16.03 -32.76
CA SER A 580 10.00 15.32 -31.91
C SER A 580 10.78 14.29 -32.71
N PHE A 581 10.16 13.66 -33.69
CA PHE A 581 10.79 12.73 -34.59
C PHE A 581 11.81 13.45 -35.50
N ASP A 582 11.42 14.54 -36.17
CA ASP A 582 12.30 15.37 -37.03
C ASP A 582 13.51 15.88 -36.26
N GLU A 583 13.31 16.38 -35.03
CA GLU A 583 14.40 16.88 -34.18
C GLU A 583 15.40 15.77 -33.82
N THR A 584 14.93 14.54 -33.59
CA THR A 584 15.81 13.41 -33.34
C THR A 584 16.57 12.97 -34.59
N LEU A 585 15.89 12.96 -35.73
CA LEU A 585 16.52 12.71 -37.03
C LEU A 585 17.59 13.78 -37.35
N ARG A 586 17.34 15.04 -37.05
CA ARG A 586 18.30 16.14 -37.22
C ARG A 586 19.56 15.90 -36.39
N LYS A 587 19.43 15.59 -35.13
CA LYS A 587 20.55 15.29 -34.23
C LYS A 587 21.35 14.06 -34.71
N LEU A 588 20.63 13.05 -35.20
CA LEU A 588 21.28 11.85 -35.76
C LEU A 588 22.05 12.16 -37.06
N ALA A 589 21.47 12.96 -37.97
CA ALA A 589 22.15 13.43 -39.19
C ALA A 589 23.43 14.22 -38.86
N GLU A 590 23.34 15.17 -37.92
CA GLU A 590 24.51 15.95 -37.46
C GLU A 590 25.64 15.04 -36.90
N ARG A 591 25.25 14.00 -36.14
CA ARG A 591 26.21 13.04 -35.60
C ARG A 591 26.88 12.21 -36.72
N ILE A 592 26.11 11.78 -37.72
CA ILE A 592 26.63 11.09 -38.89
C ILE A 592 27.57 12.01 -39.67
N ASP A 593 27.19 13.27 -39.92
CA ASP A 593 28.05 14.26 -40.63
C ASP A 593 29.36 14.50 -39.89
N ASN A 594 29.31 14.64 -38.57
CA ASN A 594 30.51 14.79 -37.75
C ASN A 594 31.40 13.54 -37.85
N CYS A 595 30.84 12.36 -37.86
CA CYS A 595 31.59 11.10 -38.02
C CYS A 595 32.23 11.01 -39.42
N ILE A 596 31.49 11.34 -40.47
CA ILE A 596 32.03 11.39 -41.86
C ILE A 596 33.18 12.37 -41.96
N ASN A 597 33.04 13.60 -41.46
CA ASN A 597 34.07 14.60 -41.46
C ASN A 597 35.35 14.16 -40.73
N LEU A 598 35.20 13.47 -39.57
CA LEU A 598 36.32 12.91 -38.83
C LEU A 598 37.06 11.82 -39.61
N LEU A 599 36.32 10.94 -40.32
CA LEU A 599 36.90 9.89 -41.16
C LEU A 599 37.61 10.43 -42.38
N GLU A 600 37.08 11.48 -43.00
CA GLU A 600 37.67 12.12 -44.22
C GLU A 600 38.85 13.02 -43.88
N SER A 601 38.86 13.64 -42.68
CA SER A 601 39.97 14.54 -42.27
C SER A 601 41.19 13.81 -41.73
N ASN A 602 41.21 12.46 -41.73
CA ASN A 602 42.31 11.62 -41.20
C ASN A 602 42.68 11.97 -39.75
N SER A 603 41.72 12.36 -38.92
CA SER A 603 41.97 12.61 -37.53
C SER A 603 42.37 11.32 -36.80
N ASP A 604 43.24 11.42 -35.79
CA ASP A 604 43.86 10.26 -35.15
C ASP A 604 42.86 9.34 -34.40
N ILE A 605 41.73 9.85 -33.99
CA ILE A 605 40.77 9.14 -33.11
C ILE A 605 39.31 9.46 -33.48
N VAL A 606 38.47 8.46 -33.65
CA VAL A 606 37.01 8.58 -33.63
C VAL A 606 36.52 8.33 -32.19
N ALA A 607 36.18 9.39 -31.51
CA ALA A 607 35.51 9.30 -30.23
C ALA A 607 33.99 9.20 -30.44
N THR A 608 33.39 8.12 -30.06
CA THR A 608 31.94 7.98 -30.03
C THR A 608 31.45 8.16 -28.61
N ASP A 609 30.95 9.36 -28.27
CA ASP A 609 30.23 9.59 -27.05
C ASP A 609 28.82 9.02 -27.22
N VAL A 610 28.55 7.92 -26.55
CA VAL A 610 27.22 7.31 -26.50
C VAL A 610 26.53 7.81 -25.24
N TYR A 611 26.23 9.11 -25.21
CA TYR A 611 25.44 9.70 -24.14
C TYR A 611 24.03 9.98 -24.65
N ASP A 612 23.02 9.35 -24.04
CA ASP A 612 21.64 9.71 -24.23
C ASP A 612 21.20 10.52 -23.00
N GLU A 613 21.20 11.85 -23.14
CA GLU A 613 20.78 12.78 -22.07
C GLU A 613 19.32 12.60 -21.61
N GLU A 614 18.50 11.84 -22.33
CA GLU A 614 17.06 11.73 -22.07
C GLU A 614 16.63 10.47 -21.34
N ASN A 615 17.42 9.41 -21.40
CA ASN A 615 17.19 8.21 -20.62
C ASN A 615 18.29 8.10 -19.56
N ASP A 616 17.91 8.17 -18.30
CA ASP A 616 18.79 8.02 -17.12
C ASP A 616 19.43 6.60 -17.01
N THR A 617 19.39 5.84 -18.09
CA THR A 617 20.09 4.57 -18.28
C THR A 617 21.42 4.86 -18.99
N ALA A 618 22.34 5.43 -18.22
CA ALA A 618 23.70 5.68 -18.71
C ALA A 618 24.41 4.36 -18.99
N LEU A 619 24.49 4.02 -20.26
CA LEU A 619 25.60 3.24 -20.78
C LEU A 619 26.75 4.23 -21.06
N ASP A 620 27.34 4.73 -19.98
CA ASP A 620 28.39 5.74 -20.02
C ASP A 620 29.70 5.05 -20.39
N TYR A 621 29.98 4.94 -21.70
CA TYR A 621 31.30 4.52 -22.14
C TYR A 621 31.78 5.35 -23.33
N LYS A 622 33.03 5.74 -23.28
CA LYS A 622 33.72 6.46 -24.33
C LYS A 622 34.59 5.46 -25.11
N LEU A 623 34.33 5.34 -26.42
CA LEU A 623 35.12 4.50 -27.31
C LEU A 623 36.10 5.37 -28.04
N ASP A 624 37.37 5.13 -27.81
CA ASP A 624 38.48 5.74 -28.57
C ASP A 624 39.04 4.72 -29.59
N ILE A 625 38.58 4.80 -30.83
CA ILE A 625 39.05 3.93 -31.92
C ILE A 625 39.91 4.75 -32.86
N LYS A 626 41.10 4.27 -33.15
CA LYS A 626 41.97 4.92 -34.12
C LYS A 626 41.42 4.74 -35.53
N VAL A 627 41.35 5.83 -36.31
CA VAL A 627 40.82 5.83 -37.68
C VAL A 627 41.56 4.83 -38.60
N VAL A 628 42.88 4.70 -38.43
CA VAL A 628 43.72 3.77 -39.22
C VAL A 628 43.35 2.28 -38.99
N HIS A 629 42.69 1.95 -37.89
CA HIS A 629 42.26 0.59 -37.58
C HIS A 629 40.89 0.26 -38.17
N LEU A 630 40.19 1.25 -38.77
CA LEU A 630 38.85 1.07 -39.36
C LEU A 630 38.92 0.72 -40.84
N LYS A 631 37.93 0.00 -41.34
CA LYS A 631 37.60 -0.23 -42.73
C LYS A 631 36.86 1.00 -43.26
N ILE A 632 37.60 2.08 -43.53
CA ILE A 632 37.00 3.38 -43.82
C ILE A 632 36.00 3.34 -44.99
N PRO A 633 36.29 2.69 -46.15
CA PRO A 633 35.36 2.68 -47.27
C PRO A 633 33.98 2.06 -46.90
N GLU A 634 34.00 0.90 -46.23
CA GLU A 634 32.78 0.20 -45.83
C GLU A 634 32.01 0.99 -44.75
N PHE A 635 32.73 1.63 -43.83
CA PHE A 635 32.12 2.46 -42.79
C PHE A 635 31.48 3.72 -43.37
N LEU A 636 32.17 4.43 -44.25
CA LEU A 636 31.62 5.60 -44.96
C LEU A 636 30.38 5.21 -45.80
N GLN A 637 30.44 4.08 -46.52
CA GLN A 637 29.29 3.60 -47.29
C GLN A 637 28.06 3.38 -46.40
N ALA A 638 28.24 2.77 -45.24
CA ALA A 638 27.16 2.55 -44.29
C ALA A 638 26.62 3.86 -43.70
N LEU A 639 27.50 4.83 -43.38
CA LEU A 639 27.09 6.16 -42.89
C LEU A 639 26.34 6.97 -43.96
N TYR A 640 26.79 6.94 -45.22
CA TYR A 640 26.08 7.60 -46.34
C TYR A 640 24.73 6.95 -46.60
N PHE A 641 24.61 5.63 -46.48
CA PHE A 641 23.34 4.92 -46.59
C PHE A 641 22.34 5.38 -45.52
N ASP A 642 22.76 5.37 -44.24
CA ASP A 642 21.93 5.86 -43.15
C ASP A 642 21.53 7.33 -43.36
N LYS A 643 22.48 8.18 -43.77
CA LYS A 643 22.24 9.60 -44.05
C LYS A 643 21.17 9.81 -45.12
N GLN A 644 21.25 9.07 -46.22
CA GLN A 644 20.26 9.18 -47.31
C GLN A 644 18.84 8.88 -46.84
N ILE A 645 18.65 7.85 -46.03
CA ILE A 645 17.35 7.51 -45.46
C ILE A 645 16.87 8.63 -44.52
N ILE A 646 17.76 9.09 -43.64
CA ILE A 646 17.42 10.13 -42.65
C ILE A 646 17.07 11.45 -43.34
N ASP A 647 17.83 11.89 -44.32
CA ASP A 647 17.58 13.14 -45.07
C ASP A 647 16.24 13.07 -45.84
N SER A 648 15.95 11.91 -46.46
CA SER A 648 14.65 11.67 -47.13
C SER A 648 13.47 11.82 -46.14
N LEU A 649 13.55 11.21 -44.96
CA LEU A 649 12.54 11.32 -43.92
C LEU A 649 12.42 12.76 -43.41
N ARG A 650 13.51 13.48 -43.21
CA ARG A 650 13.53 14.89 -42.78
C ARG A 650 12.91 15.84 -43.78
N ILE A 651 13.15 15.64 -45.08
CA ILE A 651 12.45 16.44 -46.12
C ILE A 651 10.95 16.31 -45.99
N GLN A 652 10.47 15.10 -45.76
CA GLN A 652 9.04 14.82 -45.63
C GLN A 652 8.46 15.37 -44.33
N THR A 653 9.13 15.20 -43.18
CA THR A 653 8.68 15.75 -41.90
C THR A 653 8.64 17.27 -41.91
N ALA A 654 9.67 17.92 -42.50
CA ALA A 654 9.73 19.38 -42.68
C ALA A 654 8.57 19.91 -43.55
N ASP A 655 8.20 19.21 -44.61
CA ASP A 655 7.08 19.56 -45.47
C ASP A 655 5.73 19.54 -44.68
N ILE A 656 5.52 18.53 -43.85
CA ILE A 656 4.33 18.47 -42.95
C ILE A 656 4.31 19.64 -41.98
N LEU A 657 5.43 19.90 -41.30
CA LEU A 657 5.53 20.91 -40.23
C LEU A 657 5.37 22.33 -40.80
N ASN A 658 5.95 22.62 -41.98
CA ASN A 658 5.93 23.93 -42.62
C ASN A 658 4.55 24.23 -43.21
N ASN A 659 3.88 23.23 -43.75
CA ASN A 659 2.53 23.40 -44.33
C ASN A 659 1.39 23.16 -43.32
N GLY A 660 1.67 22.98 -42.06
CA GLY A 660 0.68 22.82 -40.99
C GLY A 660 -0.21 21.57 -41.13
N ARG A 661 0.30 20.53 -41.77
CA ARG A 661 -0.43 19.30 -42.05
C ARG A 661 -0.35 18.23 -40.94
N ASP A 662 0.21 18.54 -39.77
CA ASP A 662 0.22 17.64 -38.62
C ASP A 662 -1.22 17.29 -38.20
N LYS A 663 -1.68 16.09 -38.56
CA LYS A 663 -3.04 15.60 -38.30
C LYS A 663 -3.29 15.46 -36.81
N LYS A 664 -2.31 14.99 -36.07
CA LYS A 664 -2.42 14.76 -34.63
C LYS A 664 -2.62 16.08 -33.88
N LEU A 665 -1.88 17.12 -34.25
CA LEU A 665 -2.05 18.48 -33.72
C LEU A 665 -3.43 19.08 -34.11
N SER A 666 -3.89 18.84 -35.34
CA SER A 666 -5.19 19.37 -35.78
C SER A 666 -6.37 18.77 -35.01
N VAL A 667 -6.34 17.46 -34.74
CA VAL A 667 -7.31 16.77 -33.88
C VAL A 667 -7.24 17.31 -32.45
N LEU A 668 -6.04 17.50 -31.90
CA LEU A 668 -5.86 18.05 -30.56
C LEU A 668 -6.50 19.47 -30.43
N ARG A 669 -6.31 20.34 -31.44
CA ARG A 669 -6.95 21.67 -31.49
C ARG A 669 -8.46 21.58 -31.45
N THR A 670 -9.04 20.71 -32.23
CA THR A 670 -10.51 20.51 -32.25
C THR A 670 -11.01 20.11 -30.86
N ILE A 671 -10.37 19.16 -30.21
CA ILE A 671 -10.74 18.68 -28.87
C ILE A 671 -10.63 19.81 -27.82
N ILE A 672 -9.55 20.58 -27.84
CA ILE A 672 -9.33 21.70 -26.91
C ILE A 672 -10.43 22.77 -27.11
N ASN A 673 -10.69 23.14 -28.35
CA ASN A 673 -11.70 24.16 -28.67
C ASN A 673 -13.11 23.71 -28.26
N GLU A 674 -13.48 22.47 -28.53
CA GLU A 674 -14.75 21.87 -28.10
C GLU A 674 -14.89 21.93 -26.57
N LYS A 675 -13.88 21.47 -25.81
CA LYS A 675 -13.90 21.48 -24.34
C LYS A 675 -14.03 22.89 -23.77
N ILE A 676 -13.35 23.87 -24.33
CA ILE A 676 -13.38 25.28 -23.88
C ILE A 676 -14.72 25.94 -24.17
N GLN A 677 -15.31 25.67 -25.33
CA GLN A 677 -16.55 26.28 -25.76
C GLN A 677 -17.77 25.69 -25.06
N THR A 678 -17.81 24.37 -24.89
CA THR A 678 -19.01 23.68 -24.43
C THR A 678 -19.00 23.40 -22.93
N THR A 679 -17.80 23.31 -22.30
CA THR A 679 -17.63 22.88 -20.90
C THR A 679 -18.55 21.70 -20.53
N PRO A 680 -18.45 20.56 -21.24
CA PRO A 680 -19.53 19.56 -21.32
C PRO A 680 -19.74 18.74 -20.02
N TYR A 681 -18.79 18.77 -19.06
CA TYR A 681 -18.82 17.87 -17.91
C TYR A 681 -19.11 18.59 -16.59
N ASN A 682 -18.32 19.65 -16.27
CA ASN A 682 -18.54 20.50 -15.11
C ASN A 682 -18.71 21.94 -15.60
N SER A 683 -19.88 22.53 -15.32
CA SER A 683 -20.24 23.85 -15.84
C SER A 683 -19.17 24.91 -15.52
N GLY A 684 -18.69 25.58 -16.56
CA GLY A 684 -17.68 26.63 -16.46
C GLY A 684 -16.23 26.16 -16.29
N ASN A 685 -15.96 24.85 -16.10
CA ASN A 685 -14.60 24.35 -15.99
C ASN A 685 -13.94 24.16 -17.37
N LYS A 686 -12.99 25.05 -17.69
CA LYS A 686 -12.25 25.06 -18.96
C LYS A 686 -10.83 24.45 -18.82
N LYS A 687 -10.45 23.95 -17.65
CA LYS A 687 -9.10 23.46 -17.41
C LYS A 687 -8.81 22.18 -18.17
N ILE A 688 -7.65 22.13 -18.80
CA ILE A 688 -7.16 20.99 -19.60
C ILE A 688 -5.71 20.70 -19.20
N LEU A 689 -5.42 19.44 -18.93
CA LEU A 689 -4.10 18.94 -18.65
C LEU A 689 -3.63 18.03 -19.79
N ILE A 690 -2.55 18.41 -20.47
CA ILE A 690 -1.98 17.63 -21.58
C ILE A 690 -0.66 17.03 -21.15
N PHE A 691 -0.58 15.70 -21.17
CA PHE A 691 0.63 14.97 -20.90
C PHE A 691 1.36 14.56 -22.18
N SER A 692 2.65 14.85 -22.26
CA SER A 692 3.55 14.36 -23.28
C SER A 692 4.65 13.48 -22.71
N ALA A 693 5.13 12.52 -23.49
CA ALA A 693 6.27 11.70 -23.10
C ALA A 693 7.61 12.46 -23.19
N PHE A 694 7.71 13.40 -24.14
CA PHE A 694 8.94 14.10 -24.45
C PHE A 694 8.83 15.61 -24.28
N ALA A 695 9.91 16.24 -23.78
CA ALA A 695 10.00 17.68 -23.59
C ALA A 695 9.89 18.45 -24.92
N ASP A 696 10.47 17.93 -26.00
CA ASP A 696 10.40 18.51 -27.34
C ASP A 696 8.96 18.58 -27.83
N THR A 697 8.17 17.51 -27.65
CA THR A 697 6.75 17.51 -27.98
C THR A 697 5.98 18.52 -27.14
N ALA A 698 6.24 18.60 -25.82
CA ALA A 698 5.59 19.57 -24.95
C ALA A 698 5.90 21.02 -25.41
N SER A 699 7.17 21.30 -25.76
CA SER A 699 7.60 22.61 -26.27
C SER A 699 6.95 22.95 -27.62
N TYR A 700 6.86 21.96 -28.51
CA TYR A 700 6.17 22.09 -29.80
C TYR A 700 4.68 22.39 -29.61
N LEU A 701 3.96 21.64 -28.79
CA LEU A 701 2.55 21.87 -28.49
C LEU A 701 2.34 23.28 -27.90
N TYR A 702 3.21 23.68 -26.97
CA TYR A 702 3.15 25.02 -26.38
C TYR A 702 3.31 26.10 -27.46
N SER A 703 4.32 25.99 -28.35
CA SER A 703 4.58 26.96 -29.40
C SER A 703 3.43 27.09 -30.40
N LYS A 704 2.72 25.99 -30.68
CA LYS A 704 1.64 25.94 -31.67
C LYS A 704 0.26 26.29 -31.10
N LEU A 705 0.04 26.16 -29.80
CA LEU A 705 -1.29 26.38 -29.16
C LEU A 705 -1.33 27.67 -28.36
N SER A 706 -0.23 28.15 -27.80
CA SER A 706 -0.23 29.24 -26.82
C SER A 706 -0.73 30.56 -27.40
N GLY A 707 -0.41 30.89 -28.67
CA GLY A 707 -0.89 32.10 -29.34
C GLY A 707 -2.39 32.12 -29.58
N GLU A 708 -2.90 31.05 -30.21
CA GLU A 708 -4.34 30.89 -30.50
C GLU A 708 -5.18 30.88 -29.22
N LEU A 709 -4.71 30.21 -28.16
CA LEU A 709 -5.41 30.15 -26.88
C LEU A 709 -5.40 31.55 -26.19
N LEU A 710 -4.30 32.28 -26.28
CA LEU A 710 -4.21 33.62 -25.72
C LEU A 710 -5.17 34.60 -26.39
N GLU A 711 -5.32 34.55 -27.72
CA GLU A 711 -6.31 35.35 -28.47
C GLU A 711 -7.74 35.07 -27.99
N ASN A 712 -8.02 33.84 -27.55
CA ASN A 712 -9.29 33.45 -26.95
C ASN A 712 -9.39 33.76 -25.45
N GLY A 713 -8.42 34.51 -24.89
CA GLY A 713 -8.39 34.87 -23.46
C GLY A 713 -8.01 33.75 -22.52
N MET A 714 -7.36 32.65 -23.02
CA MET A 714 -6.95 31.47 -22.24
C MET A 714 -5.46 31.46 -22.04
N TYR A 715 -5.01 31.37 -20.78
CA TYR A 715 -3.60 31.26 -20.45
C TYR A 715 -3.12 29.82 -20.53
N THR A 716 -1.97 29.67 -21.16
CA THR A 716 -1.31 28.37 -21.34
C THR A 716 0.02 28.36 -20.64
N ALA A 717 0.38 27.21 -20.06
CA ALA A 717 1.72 26.98 -19.51
C ALA A 717 2.28 25.64 -19.95
N MET A 718 3.63 25.57 -19.95
CA MET A 718 4.38 24.36 -20.20
C MET A 718 5.41 24.13 -19.09
N VAL A 719 5.48 22.89 -18.60
CA VAL A 719 6.45 22.44 -17.61
C VAL A 719 7.09 21.11 -18.05
N SER A 720 8.40 21.03 -17.96
CA SER A 720 9.16 19.82 -18.26
C SER A 720 10.26 19.62 -17.21
N GLY A 721 10.85 18.43 -17.19
CA GLY A 721 11.97 18.13 -16.29
C GLY A 721 13.29 18.81 -16.72
N LYS A 722 13.40 19.19 -18.00
CA LYS A 722 14.62 19.74 -18.61
C LYS A 722 14.57 21.25 -18.83
N ASP A 723 13.47 21.73 -19.39
CA ASP A 723 13.33 23.12 -19.79
C ASP A 723 12.84 23.99 -18.65
N LYS A 724 13.23 25.27 -18.69
CA LYS A 724 12.62 26.26 -17.81
C LYS A 724 11.11 26.35 -18.11
N PRO A 725 10.26 26.44 -17.07
CA PRO A 725 8.84 26.61 -17.26
C PRO A 725 8.50 27.79 -18.17
N LYS A 726 7.45 27.67 -18.99
CA LYS A 726 6.97 28.73 -19.90
C LYS A 726 5.49 29.00 -19.61
N THR A 727 5.05 30.25 -19.73
CA THR A 727 3.64 30.59 -19.61
C THR A 727 3.29 31.87 -20.37
N THR A 728 2.07 31.94 -20.88
CA THR A 728 1.51 33.18 -21.47
C THR A 728 0.92 34.13 -20.40
N LEU A 729 0.75 33.64 -19.16
CA LEU A 729 0.33 34.48 -18.05
C LEU A 729 1.44 35.45 -17.63
N LYS A 730 1.14 36.74 -17.52
CA LYS A 730 2.11 37.77 -17.13
C LYS A 730 2.40 37.67 -15.62
N LEU A 731 3.47 36.97 -15.24
CA LEU A 731 3.93 36.85 -13.86
C LEU A 731 5.29 37.53 -13.69
N LYS A 732 5.48 38.28 -12.58
CA LYS A 732 6.76 38.96 -12.28
C LYS A 732 7.91 37.99 -12.04
N ARG A 733 7.62 36.88 -11.32
CA ARG A 733 8.50 35.74 -11.10
C ARG A 733 7.66 34.48 -11.10
N PHE A 734 8.14 33.44 -11.74
CA PHE A 734 7.48 32.16 -11.73
C PHE A 734 8.48 31.01 -11.75
N ASP A 735 8.14 30.01 -11.06
CA ASP A 735 8.81 28.71 -11.04
C ASP A 735 7.80 27.60 -11.32
N PHE A 736 8.27 26.37 -11.23
CA PHE A 736 7.43 25.20 -11.41
C PHE A 736 6.18 25.19 -10.48
N ASN A 737 6.38 25.49 -9.19
CA ASN A 737 5.30 25.45 -8.21
C ASN A 737 4.27 26.57 -8.43
N LYS A 738 4.71 27.78 -8.77
CA LYS A 738 3.82 28.91 -9.05
C LYS A 738 2.91 28.64 -10.26
N ILE A 739 3.45 28.00 -11.30
CA ILE A 739 2.64 27.60 -12.47
C ILE A 739 1.58 26.57 -12.06
N LEU A 740 1.95 25.54 -11.29
CA LEU A 740 0.99 24.54 -10.83
C LEU A 740 -0.08 25.15 -9.91
N THR A 741 0.31 26.11 -9.09
CA THR A 741 -0.64 26.86 -8.24
C THR A 741 -1.60 27.70 -9.07
N CYS A 742 -1.13 28.41 -10.10
CA CYS A 742 -2.00 29.15 -11.01
C CYS A 742 -2.90 28.24 -11.87
N PHE A 743 -2.49 27.01 -12.14
CA PHE A 743 -3.30 26.02 -12.84
C PHE A 743 -4.35 25.36 -11.92
N SER A 744 -3.99 25.00 -10.70
CA SER A 744 -4.86 24.27 -9.77
C SER A 744 -4.87 24.96 -8.39
N PRO A 745 -5.38 26.18 -8.27
CA PRO A 745 -5.29 26.99 -7.06
C PRO A 745 -6.06 26.38 -5.89
N ILE A 746 -7.27 25.85 -6.12
CA ILE A 746 -8.12 25.32 -5.05
C ILE A 746 -7.47 24.11 -4.40
N SER A 747 -6.92 23.21 -5.21
CA SER A 747 -6.21 22.04 -4.72
C SER A 747 -4.90 22.36 -3.99
N LYS A 748 -4.42 23.59 -4.11
CA LYS A 748 -3.26 24.14 -3.39
C LYS A 748 -3.66 25.05 -2.23
N GLY A 749 -4.94 25.07 -1.83
CA GLY A 749 -5.45 25.84 -0.70
C GLY A 749 -5.82 27.32 -1.00
N ILE A 750 -5.72 27.75 -2.25
CA ILE A 750 -6.08 29.14 -2.66
C ILE A 750 -7.46 29.17 -3.28
N THR A 751 -8.46 29.54 -2.49
CA THR A 751 -9.87 29.50 -2.93
C THR A 751 -10.32 30.70 -3.77
N ASN A 752 -9.65 31.84 -3.68
CA ASN A 752 -10.11 33.12 -4.24
C ASN A 752 -9.19 33.69 -5.33
N MET A 753 -8.49 32.85 -6.11
CA MET A 753 -7.64 33.31 -7.21
C MET A 753 -8.52 33.78 -8.37
N PRO A 754 -8.39 35.04 -8.85
CA PRO A 754 -9.16 35.59 -10.00
C PRO A 754 -8.92 34.80 -11.28
N ALA A 755 -9.93 34.67 -12.13
CA ALA A 755 -9.84 33.89 -13.37
C ALA A 755 -8.74 34.38 -14.34
N ASN A 756 -8.45 35.69 -14.34
CA ASN A 756 -7.38 36.30 -15.14
C ASN A 756 -5.95 36.03 -14.60
N GLU A 757 -5.83 35.39 -13.46
CA GLU A 757 -4.57 34.92 -12.87
C GLU A 757 -4.44 33.39 -12.92
N GLN A 758 -5.42 32.70 -13.50
CA GLN A 758 -5.39 31.24 -13.59
C GLN A 758 -4.97 30.78 -14.98
N ILE A 759 -4.19 29.70 -15.00
CA ILE A 759 -3.82 28.97 -16.21
C ILE A 759 -4.96 28.01 -16.56
N THR A 760 -5.34 28.01 -17.84
CA THR A 760 -6.42 27.16 -18.36
C THR A 760 -5.89 25.87 -18.94
N VAL A 761 -4.80 25.93 -19.72
CA VAL A 761 -4.19 24.76 -20.35
C VAL A 761 -2.78 24.56 -19.82
N LEU A 762 -2.53 23.41 -19.23
CA LEU A 762 -1.21 23.01 -18.77
C LEU A 762 -0.69 21.86 -19.62
N ILE A 763 0.47 22.06 -20.24
CA ILE A 763 1.19 21.05 -21.00
C ILE A 763 2.37 20.58 -20.16
N GLY A 764 2.49 19.28 -19.92
CA GLY A 764 3.57 18.78 -19.09
C GLY A 764 4.10 17.42 -19.51
N THR A 765 5.32 17.16 -19.08
CA THR A 765 5.92 15.82 -19.16
C THR A 765 5.71 15.06 -17.87
N ASP A 766 6.35 13.90 -17.73
CA ASP A 766 6.25 13.06 -16.53
C ASP A 766 6.71 13.73 -15.23
N CYS A 767 7.33 14.92 -15.29
CA CYS A 767 7.65 15.71 -14.11
C CYS A 767 6.43 16.14 -13.29
N ILE A 768 5.22 16.17 -13.89
CA ILE A 768 3.95 16.42 -13.21
C ILE A 768 3.10 15.15 -13.06
N SER A 769 3.60 14.01 -13.52
CA SER A 769 2.87 12.73 -13.43
C SER A 769 2.89 12.11 -12.04
N GLU A 770 3.73 12.57 -11.12
CA GLU A 770 3.87 12.05 -9.76
C GLU A 770 3.75 13.15 -8.71
N GLY A 771 3.13 12.87 -7.56
CA GLY A 771 3.11 13.72 -6.36
C GLY A 771 2.34 15.04 -6.44
N GLN A 772 1.82 15.48 -7.60
CA GLN A 772 1.16 16.77 -7.75
C GLN A 772 -0.37 16.70 -7.59
N ASN A 773 -0.96 17.70 -6.93
CA ASN A 773 -2.40 17.86 -6.79
C ASN A 773 -2.91 18.80 -7.89
N LEU A 774 -3.66 18.28 -8.86
CA LEU A 774 -4.19 19.01 -10.00
C LEU A 774 -5.70 18.77 -10.18
N GLN A 775 -6.40 18.50 -9.11
CA GLN A 775 -7.80 18.08 -9.09
C GLN A 775 -8.82 19.18 -9.40
N ASP A 776 -8.36 20.45 -9.59
CA ASP A 776 -9.22 21.49 -10.14
C ASP A 776 -9.48 21.24 -11.63
N CYS A 777 -8.63 20.46 -12.31
CA CYS A 777 -8.79 20.04 -13.69
C CYS A 777 -9.73 18.82 -13.78
N ASP A 778 -10.60 18.80 -14.77
CA ASP A 778 -11.55 17.71 -15.05
C ASP A 778 -11.26 16.99 -16.38
N TYR A 779 -10.24 17.43 -17.14
CA TYR A 779 -9.99 16.95 -18.49
C TYR A 779 -8.51 16.67 -18.72
N VAL A 780 -8.15 15.40 -18.90
CA VAL A 780 -6.77 14.96 -19.16
C VAL A 780 -6.64 14.42 -20.57
N ILE A 781 -5.59 14.83 -21.26
CA ILE A 781 -5.21 14.36 -22.59
C ILE A 781 -3.83 13.69 -22.49
N ASN A 782 -3.74 12.43 -22.83
CA ASN A 782 -2.47 11.72 -23.02
C ASN A 782 -2.02 11.82 -24.49
N TYR A 783 -0.87 12.42 -24.72
CA TYR A 783 -0.31 12.70 -26.04
C TYR A 783 1.16 12.22 -26.13
N PRO A 784 1.43 10.98 -26.42
CA PRO A 784 0.60 9.74 -26.52
C PRO A 784 0.33 9.09 -25.16
N VAL A 785 -0.36 7.96 -25.19
CA VAL A 785 -0.60 7.12 -24.00
C VAL A 785 0.70 6.44 -23.58
N THR A 786 1.16 6.73 -22.38
CA THR A 786 2.37 6.08 -21.83
C THR A 786 2.18 5.49 -20.43
N LEU A 787 1.35 6.08 -19.57
CA LEU A 787 1.23 5.65 -18.16
C LEU A 787 -0.17 5.89 -17.59
N ILE A 788 -0.68 4.92 -16.84
CA ILE A 788 -1.96 4.99 -16.10
C ILE A 788 -1.89 6.00 -14.95
N GLN A 789 -0.72 6.17 -14.35
CA GLN A 789 -0.51 7.06 -13.18
C GLN A 789 -0.87 8.53 -13.42
N ARG A 790 -0.91 8.97 -14.68
CA ARG A 790 -1.23 10.36 -15.05
C ARG A 790 -2.64 10.77 -14.67
N PHE A 791 -3.61 9.86 -14.81
CA PHE A 791 -5.01 10.13 -14.49
C PHE A 791 -5.25 10.34 -12.99
N GLY A 792 -4.51 9.65 -12.14
CA GLY A 792 -4.56 9.80 -10.67
C GLY A 792 -4.22 11.21 -10.15
N ARG A 793 -3.86 12.17 -11.02
CA ARG A 793 -3.58 13.56 -10.63
C ARG A 793 -4.84 14.40 -10.49
N ILE A 794 -5.88 14.08 -11.24
CA ILE A 794 -7.18 14.74 -11.17
C ILE A 794 -8.22 13.89 -10.46
N ASP A 795 -8.05 12.57 -10.49
CA ASP A 795 -8.91 11.61 -9.82
C ASP A 795 -8.46 11.42 -8.36
N ARG A 796 -8.91 12.35 -7.51
CA ARG A 796 -8.54 12.39 -6.10
C ARG A 796 -9.74 12.69 -5.21
N ILE A 797 -9.66 12.20 -4.00
CA ILE A 797 -10.62 12.52 -2.95
C ILE A 797 -10.64 14.04 -2.68
N GLY A 798 -11.82 14.59 -2.43
CA GLY A 798 -12.00 16.03 -2.19
C GLY A 798 -11.96 16.91 -3.45
N SER A 799 -12.02 16.33 -4.66
CA SER A 799 -12.21 17.11 -5.90
C SER A 799 -13.56 17.80 -5.89
N LYS A 800 -13.59 19.08 -6.36
CA LYS A 800 -14.83 19.81 -6.61
C LYS A 800 -15.54 19.41 -7.90
N ASN A 801 -14.82 18.71 -8.79
CA ASN A 801 -15.38 18.19 -10.02
C ASN A 801 -16.26 16.98 -9.74
N THR A 802 -17.44 16.95 -10.33
CA THR A 802 -18.37 15.81 -10.21
C THR A 802 -18.03 14.70 -11.20
N GLN A 803 -17.42 15.08 -12.32
CA GLN A 803 -17.07 14.18 -13.42
C GLN A 803 -15.66 14.50 -13.93
N ILE A 804 -14.96 13.48 -14.43
CA ILE A 804 -13.63 13.63 -15.03
C ILE A 804 -13.56 12.84 -16.34
N LYS A 805 -12.81 13.40 -17.32
CA LYS A 805 -12.66 12.84 -18.66
C LYS A 805 -11.22 12.57 -19.00
N LEU A 806 -10.98 11.41 -19.61
CA LEU A 806 -9.69 11.00 -20.15
C LEU A 806 -9.77 10.91 -21.68
N VAL A 807 -8.81 11.49 -22.37
CA VAL A 807 -8.62 11.39 -23.82
C VAL A 807 -7.24 10.80 -24.10
N ASN A 808 -7.19 9.77 -24.94
CA ASN A 808 -5.96 9.09 -25.29
C ASN A 808 -5.67 9.21 -26.79
N PHE A 809 -4.40 9.50 -27.13
CA PHE A 809 -3.91 9.42 -28.51
C PHE A 809 -3.07 8.17 -28.68
N PHE A 810 -3.47 7.32 -29.60
CA PHE A 810 -2.74 6.13 -30.03
C PHE A 810 -2.15 6.32 -31.44
N PRO A 811 -1.12 5.58 -31.85
CA PRO A 811 -0.61 5.59 -33.21
C PRO A 811 -1.68 5.03 -34.19
N ALA A 812 -1.63 5.49 -35.42
CA ALA A 812 -2.53 5.06 -36.52
C ALA A 812 -2.11 3.68 -37.04
N MET A 813 -2.18 2.67 -36.21
CA MET A 813 -1.93 1.27 -36.59
C MET A 813 -2.72 0.31 -35.69
N ASP A 814 -2.85 -0.94 -36.12
CA ASP A 814 -3.47 -1.97 -35.30
C ASP A 814 -2.71 -2.19 -34.00
N LEU A 815 -3.44 -2.31 -32.88
CA LEU A 815 -2.83 -2.45 -31.55
C LEU A 815 -1.96 -3.70 -31.43
N ASN A 816 -2.36 -4.79 -32.06
CA ASN A 816 -1.58 -6.04 -32.05
C ASN A 816 -0.33 -5.93 -32.90
N GLU A 817 -0.37 -5.21 -34.04
CA GLU A 817 0.80 -4.90 -34.86
C GLU A 817 1.78 -4.01 -34.09
N PHE A 818 1.26 -2.97 -33.40
CA PHE A 818 2.05 -2.06 -32.56
C PHE A 818 2.78 -2.81 -31.44
N LEU A 819 2.06 -3.64 -30.69
CA LEU A 819 2.62 -4.45 -29.61
C LEU A 819 3.57 -5.53 -30.15
N GLY A 820 3.25 -6.13 -31.29
CA GLY A 820 4.12 -7.10 -31.97
C GLY A 820 5.46 -6.48 -32.42
N LEU A 821 5.45 -5.22 -32.82
CA LEU A 821 6.62 -4.45 -33.17
C LEU A 821 7.49 -4.12 -31.93
N GLU A 822 6.85 -3.62 -30.89
CA GLU A 822 7.47 -3.37 -29.60
C GLU A 822 8.12 -4.64 -29.03
N ALA A 823 7.43 -5.77 -29.15
CA ALA A 823 7.92 -7.08 -28.76
C ALA A 823 9.10 -7.58 -29.58
N ARG A 824 9.06 -7.41 -30.90
CA ARG A 824 10.18 -7.81 -31.76
C ARG A 824 11.45 -7.05 -31.41
N VAL A 825 11.34 -5.75 -31.14
CA VAL A 825 12.45 -4.92 -30.71
C VAL A 825 12.97 -5.41 -29.37
N LYS A 826 12.09 -5.64 -28.39
CA LYS A 826 12.46 -6.15 -27.06
C LYS A 826 13.06 -7.55 -27.13
N LYS A 827 12.49 -8.47 -27.93
CA LYS A 827 13.05 -9.81 -28.12
C LYS A 827 14.45 -9.78 -28.72
N LYS A 828 14.71 -8.87 -29.67
CA LYS A 828 16.07 -8.65 -30.21
C LYS A 828 17.00 -8.13 -29.09
N MET A 829 16.54 -7.25 -28.19
CA MET A 829 17.32 -6.79 -27.05
C MET A 829 17.66 -7.93 -26.08
N VAL A 830 16.66 -8.77 -25.73
CA VAL A 830 16.84 -9.93 -24.85
C VAL A 830 17.81 -10.95 -25.49
N GLN A 831 17.66 -11.25 -26.77
CA GLN A 831 18.57 -12.16 -27.50
C GLN A 831 20.00 -11.61 -27.54
N SER A 832 20.17 -10.28 -27.72
CA SER A 832 21.47 -9.63 -27.66
C SER A 832 22.08 -9.72 -26.27
N ASN A 833 21.27 -9.59 -25.21
CA ASN A 833 21.71 -9.71 -23.82
C ASN A 833 21.99 -11.16 -23.40
N ILE A 834 21.19 -12.15 -23.86
CA ILE A 834 21.40 -13.57 -23.55
C ILE A 834 22.65 -14.12 -24.24
N THR A 835 22.95 -13.68 -25.46
CA THR A 835 24.19 -14.07 -26.17
C THR A 835 25.41 -13.43 -25.54
N SER A 836 25.26 -12.35 -24.76
CA SER A 836 26.38 -11.59 -24.17
C SER A 836 26.55 -11.81 -22.67
N SER A 837 25.54 -12.23 -21.96
CA SER A 837 25.57 -12.54 -20.53
C SER A 837 24.99 -13.92 -20.27
N GLY A 838 25.79 -14.82 -19.78
CA GLY A 838 25.34 -16.20 -19.47
C GLY A 838 24.24 -16.22 -18.40
N GLY A 839 23.01 -15.81 -18.71
CA GLY A 839 21.82 -16.30 -18.07
C GLY A 839 21.21 -15.51 -16.89
N GLU A 840 21.46 -14.22 -16.72
CA GLU A 840 20.61 -13.42 -15.82
C GLU A 840 19.89 -12.31 -16.59
N ASP A 841 18.57 -12.35 -16.54
CA ASP A 841 17.66 -11.40 -17.15
C ASP A 841 17.82 -10.03 -16.47
N ILE A 842 18.43 -9.07 -17.13
CA ILE A 842 18.57 -7.67 -16.65
C ILE A 842 17.27 -6.90 -16.86
N LEU A 843 16.35 -7.45 -17.66
CA LEU A 843 15.03 -6.85 -17.90
C LEU A 843 13.99 -7.49 -16.97
N SER A 844 13.15 -6.66 -16.38
CA SER A 844 12.08 -7.16 -15.51
C SER A 844 11.16 -8.15 -16.25
N PRO A 845 10.60 -9.13 -15.56
CA PRO A 845 9.63 -10.09 -16.12
C PRO A 845 8.45 -9.42 -16.85
N GLU A 846 8.09 -8.19 -16.47
CA GLU A 846 7.04 -7.37 -17.09
C GLU A 846 7.29 -7.05 -18.56
N LEU A 847 8.54 -6.99 -18.96
CA LEU A 847 8.92 -6.77 -20.35
C LEU A 847 8.66 -7.99 -21.23
N ASN A 848 8.49 -9.16 -20.63
CA ASN A 848 8.34 -10.43 -21.35
C ASN A 848 6.87 -10.83 -21.57
N ASP A 849 5.88 -10.23 -20.86
CA ASP A 849 4.48 -10.61 -21.02
C ASP A 849 3.71 -9.68 -21.99
N LEU A 850 3.80 -10.01 -23.26
CA LEU A 850 3.09 -9.33 -24.35
C LEU A 850 1.58 -9.42 -24.24
N ARG A 851 1.04 -10.52 -23.71
CA ARG A 851 -0.38 -10.74 -23.54
C ARG A 851 -0.90 -9.84 -22.43
N PHE A 852 -0.14 -9.68 -21.37
CA PHE A 852 -0.46 -8.77 -20.27
C PHE A 852 -0.52 -7.31 -20.76
N ARG A 853 0.49 -6.86 -21.51
CA ARG A 853 0.51 -5.52 -22.11
C ARG A 853 -0.59 -5.30 -23.13
N SER A 854 -0.90 -6.31 -23.95
CA SER A 854 -2.01 -6.25 -24.90
C SER A 854 -3.33 -6.03 -24.17
N LYS A 855 -3.61 -6.80 -23.12
CA LYS A 855 -4.80 -6.63 -22.29
C LYS A 855 -4.84 -5.28 -21.58
N GLN A 856 -3.72 -4.79 -21.05
CA GLN A 856 -3.66 -3.46 -20.41
C GLN A 856 -3.94 -2.35 -21.43
N MET A 857 -3.31 -2.39 -22.60
CA MET A 857 -3.50 -1.38 -23.64
C MET A 857 -4.93 -1.43 -24.20
N GLU A 858 -5.50 -2.61 -24.35
CA GLU A 858 -6.88 -2.78 -24.79
C GLU A 858 -7.89 -2.27 -23.76
N LYS A 859 -7.66 -2.53 -22.47
CA LYS A 859 -8.42 -1.91 -21.37
C LYS A 859 -8.28 -0.38 -21.41
N LEU A 860 -7.08 0.15 -21.54
CA LEU A 860 -6.81 1.61 -21.60
C LEU A 860 -7.44 2.29 -22.80
N LYS A 861 -7.69 1.56 -23.88
CA LYS A 861 -8.37 2.06 -25.08
C LYS A 861 -9.88 2.29 -24.81
N ASN A 862 -10.48 1.47 -23.97
CA ASN A 862 -11.92 1.39 -23.78
C ASN A 862 -12.39 1.89 -22.40
N GLU A 863 -11.54 1.84 -21.36
CA GLU A 863 -11.93 2.08 -19.98
C GLU A 863 -10.94 2.98 -19.27
N VAL A 864 -11.44 3.76 -18.29
CA VAL A 864 -10.57 4.40 -17.29
C VAL A 864 -10.21 3.34 -16.26
N VAL A 865 -9.05 2.77 -16.42
CA VAL A 865 -8.58 1.72 -15.53
C VAL A 865 -7.90 2.35 -14.31
N ASP A 866 -8.37 2.03 -13.11
CA ASP A 866 -7.64 2.32 -11.89
C ASP A 866 -6.34 1.50 -11.86
N ILE A 867 -5.31 2.05 -11.23
CA ILE A 867 -4.04 1.34 -11.08
C ILE A 867 -4.25 0.01 -10.37
N ASP A 868 -5.16 -0.01 -9.39
CA ASP A 868 -5.52 -1.22 -8.63
C ASP A 868 -6.28 -2.26 -9.47
N GLU A 869 -6.95 -1.85 -10.57
CA GLU A 869 -7.70 -2.72 -11.49
C GLU A 869 -6.95 -3.01 -12.79
N ALA A 870 -5.96 -2.16 -13.13
CA ALA A 870 -5.20 -2.28 -14.38
C ALA A 870 -4.19 -3.42 -14.36
N THR A 871 -3.75 -3.78 -13.16
CA THR A 871 -2.83 -4.87 -12.96
C THR A 871 -3.65 -6.10 -12.56
N ASP A 872 -3.65 -7.15 -13.39
CA ASP A 872 -4.01 -8.49 -12.93
C ASP A 872 -3.00 -8.98 -11.86
N THR A 873 -2.04 -8.14 -11.49
CA THR A 873 -1.11 -8.32 -10.39
C THR A 873 -1.83 -8.11 -9.06
N ILE A 874 -1.44 -8.88 -8.08
CA ILE A 874 -1.95 -8.78 -6.72
C ILE A 874 -1.27 -7.60 -6.05
N SER A 875 -2.08 -6.68 -5.55
CA SER A 875 -1.60 -5.55 -4.77
C SER A 875 -1.52 -5.92 -3.28
N LEU A 876 -0.74 -5.16 -2.50
CA LEU A 876 -0.77 -5.30 -1.03
C LEU A 876 -2.15 -4.99 -0.45
N THR A 877 -2.96 -4.20 -1.14
CA THR A 877 -4.35 -3.94 -0.76
C THR A 877 -5.21 -5.20 -0.84
N ASP A 878 -4.92 -6.08 -1.81
CA ASP A 878 -5.60 -7.36 -1.96
C ASP A 878 -5.15 -8.37 -0.90
N LEU A 879 -3.92 -8.27 -0.40
CA LEU A 879 -3.31 -9.22 0.55
C LEU A 879 -3.46 -8.80 2.02
N ASN A 880 -4.00 -7.61 2.31
CA ASN A 880 -4.04 -7.07 3.66
C ASN A 880 -5.38 -7.37 4.35
N MET A 881 -5.31 -7.75 5.62
CA MET A 881 -6.47 -8.04 6.48
C MET A 881 -7.11 -6.80 7.10
N ASN A 882 -6.58 -5.60 6.87
CA ASN A 882 -7.09 -4.34 7.44
C ASN A 882 -8.56 -4.07 7.08
N GLN A 883 -9.03 -4.57 5.93
CA GLN A 883 -10.43 -4.47 5.54
C GLN A 883 -11.32 -5.17 6.57
N TYR A 884 -10.98 -6.39 6.96
CA TYR A 884 -11.76 -7.18 7.92
C TYR A 884 -11.76 -6.57 9.31
N LEU A 885 -10.62 -6.02 9.75
CA LEU A 885 -10.52 -5.28 11.02
C LEU A 885 -11.43 -4.06 11.05
N TYR A 886 -11.46 -3.32 9.94
CA TYR A 886 -12.32 -2.15 9.82
C TYR A 886 -13.80 -2.52 9.80
N GLU A 887 -14.18 -3.51 9.00
CA GLU A 887 -15.56 -4.04 8.96
C GLU A 887 -16.02 -4.46 10.34
N LEU A 888 -15.18 -5.20 11.07
CA LEU A 888 -15.43 -5.62 12.43
C LEU A 888 -15.59 -4.43 13.38
N ALA A 889 -14.67 -3.44 13.33
CA ALA A 889 -14.76 -2.26 14.20
C ALA A 889 -16.04 -1.44 13.95
N GLN A 890 -16.49 -1.30 12.70
CA GLN A 890 -17.74 -0.64 12.36
C GLN A 890 -18.97 -1.45 12.83
N TYR A 891 -18.91 -2.76 12.73
CA TYR A 891 -19.96 -3.63 13.19
C TYR A 891 -20.08 -3.62 14.72
N ILE A 892 -18.96 -3.68 15.45
CA ILE A 892 -18.93 -3.58 16.93
C ILE A 892 -19.51 -2.25 17.41
N LYS A 893 -19.23 -1.13 16.72
CA LYS A 893 -19.86 0.16 17.06
C LYS A 893 -21.39 0.14 17.00
N LYS A 894 -21.97 -0.66 16.11
CA LYS A 894 -23.41 -0.83 15.96
C LYS A 894 -23.97 -1.94 16.85
N ASN A 895 -23.15 -2.94 17.15
CA ASN A 895 -23.50 -4.14 17.91
C ASN A 895 -22.45 -4.38 19.00
N PRO A 896 -22.44 -3.56 20.07
CA PRO A 896 -21.40 -3.61 21.10
C PRO A 896 -21.37 -4.92 21.90
N GLU A 897 -22.38 -5.77 21.73
CA GLU A 897 -22.46 -7.09 22.35
C GLU A 897 -21.55 -8.17 21.70
N ILE A 898 -21.04 -7.95 20.52
CA ILE A 898 -20.24 -8.96 19.77
C ILE A 898 -19.02 -9.46 20.56
N PRO A 899 -18.22 -8.61 21.23
CA PRO A 899 -17.10 -9.07 22.06
C PRO A 899 -17.52 -9.91 23.25
N GLU A 900 -18.76 -9.77 23.71
CA GLU A 900 -19.30 -10.47 24.87
C GLU A 900 -19.95 -11.84 24.52
N VAL A 901 -20.05 -12.15 23.22
CA VAL A 901 -20.71 -13.38 22.76
C VAL A 901 -19.89 -14.61 23.14
N PRO A 902 -20.52 -15.66 23.73
CA PRO A 902 -19.81 -16.91 24.08
C PRO A 902 -19.16 -17.59 22.87
N ARG A 903 -17.94 -18.12 23.04
CA ARG A 903 -17.24 -18.88 21.99
C ARG A 903 -18.01 -20.12 21.55
N GLY A 904 -17.79 -20.55 20.31
CA GLY A 904 -18.32 -21.80 19.75
C GLY A 904 -19.12 -21.62 18.47
N ILE A 905 -19.70 -22.72 17.95
CA ILE A 905 -20.54 -22.71 16.74
C ILE A 905 -21.99 -22.35 17.11
N TYR A 906 -22.62 -21.55 16.26
CA TYR A 906 -24.02 -21.12 16.42
C TYR A 906 -24.88 -21.64 15.28
N SER A 907 -26.20 -21.82 15.56
CA SER A 907 -27.20 -22.06 14.53
C SER A 907 -27.46 -20.77 13.73
N ILE A 908 -27.67 -20.89 12.43
CA ILE A 908 -27.88 -19.77 11.51
C ILE A 908 -29.20 -19.95 10.79
N ALA A 909 -30.05 -18.91 10.78
CA ALA A 909 -31.26 -18.87 9.95
C ALA A 909 -30.93 -18.15 8.60
N CYS A 910 -31.55 -18.58 7.51
CA CYS A 910 -31.41 -17.89 6.22
C CYS A 910 -32.13 -16.55 6.23
N ALA A 911 -31.48 -15.49 5.76
CA ALA A 911 -32.01 -14.13 5.76
C ALA A 911 -33.31 -13.93 4.95
N ASN A 912 -33.62 -14.85 4.05
CA ASN A 912 -34.83 -14.80 3.20
C ASN A 912 -36.11 -15.27 3.92
N GLU A 913 -36.03 -15.80 5.14
CA GLU A 913 -37.19 -16.21 5.94
C GLU A 913 -37.62 -15.14 6.95
N ILE A 914 -36.85 -14.07 7.09
CA ILE A 914 -37.18 -12.91 7.93
C ILE A 914 -37.71 -11.80 6.99
N GLY A 915 -38.99 -11.95 6.61
CA GLY A 915 -39.78 -10.96 5.88
C GLY A 915 -40.23 -9.80 6.76
#